data_d3d040599c1272c12d114a4feb82e666
#
_entry.id   d3d040599c1272c12d114a4feb82e666
#
_cell.length_a   1.000
_cell.length_b   1.000
_cell.length_c   1.000
_cell.angle_alpha   90.00
_cell.angle_beta   90.00
_cell.angle_gamma   90.00
#
_symmetry.space_group_name_H-M   'P 1'
#
loop_
_entity.id
_entity.type
_entity.pdbx_description
1 polymer ?
#
loop_
_entity_poly.entity_id
_entity_poly.type
_entity_poly.pdbx_seq_one_letter_code
_entity_poly.pdbx_strand_id
1 'polypeptide(L)'
;MNKNLFASLSLGLIGLTALTPVHAVVLSRIDVSGNERMDAESVRILSNVKVGDNINSETVNDIAKKLQTSGYFSSVNTTLDGSVLKIKVIESPVVNMVTVEGNDEIDTDDLKKEIKTAERTSYDKAVIGADVQRMLTLYQRKGFFGTKINPKKIDLDNNRVNIVYEIKEGHPTYIKDIDFENNKKFSSRTLRGEVLSREHAWWRFMTQFDVYDEDRIQYDQQLLQQFYLRNGFLDFRVTDVKGAFSQNREYYSVKYTVDEGNQYKIGKVSVDNPFPDVPDKELNKVLTISSKDVYNIDEIDATINALRGKVADYGYAFITVEPIPDKHDDTRTVDLNFKIKKTNRIYINSINLLGNVRTFDSVIYHHLPMREGDPFSLQTIETARQNLMRTRYFKDVQMVPTRLADANMMNLDVKVEEQPTGELSGGFGWSTINGFMVDAGITESNFMGRGQIVQLKGSIAQYQRQALFSFTEPYLFNRELSGGFDVSYTQYKYSQLGGYGYDRDSFVVAGRLGWRLTDHWTQTMRLAASFDQNYDLQLGGWNKANLYTLGTNLRYYNLNTNFQQNTHTGIVGDLGVAYTGFGGTNTFMRYNADITALLKFFDDRWQFRTSWEFGYLQSLEGDNYIPRVYRYFLGGESLRGFDVAGIGSRNWYYRTYSLGGLWKANGSTQINFPIFIPDEYQIKGFVFMDYGILGKPPKREFEYQGVPNLIDQDWRTSAGVGIYWNTPMGPMNFSWGWPLKVNEYDDERRFLLSFATQF
;
A
#
# COMPACT_ATOMS: atom_id res chain seq x y z
N MET A 1 -40.91 55.26 21.37
CA MET A 1 -42.03 56.23 21.42
C MET A 1 -43.34 55.42 21.57
N ASN A 2 -44.04 55.80 22.63
CA ASN A 2 -45.47 55.53 22.95
C ASN A 2 -45.96 54.07 23.05
N LYS A 3 -46.24 53.56 24.27
CA LYS A 3 -47.26 53.80 25.29
C LYS A 3 -48.69 53.55 24.79
N ASN A 4 -49.37 52.57 25.40
CA ASN A 4 -50.54 52.66 26.26
C ASN A 4 -51.15 51.25 26.40
N LEU A 5 -51.17 50.62 27.56
CA LEU A 5 -52.09 50.80 28.68
C LEU A 5 -53.57 50.60 28.28
N PHE A 6 -54.16 49.51 28.67
CA PHE A 6 -55.48 49.49 29.28
C PHE A 6 -55.65 48.31 30.26
N ALA A 7 -55.83 48.69 31.48
CA ALA A 7 -56.29 47.87 32.58
C ALA A 7 -57.83 47.69 32.52
N SER A 8 -58.31 46.50 32.76
CA SER A 8 -59.68 46.32 33.22
C SER A 8 -59.75 45.27 34.34
N LEU A 9 -60.02 45.81 35.50
CA LEU A 9 -60.44 45.06 36.69
C LEU A 9 -61.80 44.39 36.39
N SER A 10 -61.91 43.12 36.72
CA SER A 10 -63.20 42.52 37.06
C SER A 10 -63.06 41.58 38.25
N LEU A 11 -63.60 42.03 39.33
CA LEU A 11 -63.88 41.30 40.56
C LEU A 11 -64.79 40.07 40.33
N GLY A 12 -64.46 38.99 41.07
CA GLY A 12 -65.50 38.20 41.66
C GLY A 12 -65.70 36.80 41.17
N LEU A 13 -65.17 35.82 41.81
CA LEU A 13 -65.90 34.79 42.59
C LEU A 13 -64.95 33.79 43.15
N ILE A 14 -64.76 33.83 44.45
CA ILE A 14 -64.04 32.77 45.20
C ILE A 14 -64.99 31.58 45.21
N GLY A 15 -64.74 30.66 44.28
CA GLY A 15 -65.32 29.31 44.35
C GLY A 15 -64.44 28.48 45.29
N LEU A 16 -64.92 28.23 46.48
CA LEU A 16 -64.43 27.23 47.41
C LEU A 16 -64.52 25.87 46.73
N THR A 17 -63.43 25.45 46.01
CA THR A 17 -63.31 24.04 45.64
C THR A 17 -62.88 23.29 46.92
N ALA A 18 -63.81 22.51 47.43
CA ALA A 18 -63.55 21.55 48.48
C ALA A 18 -62.36 20.66 48.08
N LEU A 19 -61.21 20.84 48.72
CA LEU A 19 -60.17 19.87 48.73
C LEU A 19 -60.69 18.59 49.37
N THR A 20 -61.13 17.66 48.52
CA THR A 20 -61.42 16.31 48.98
C THR A 20 -60.10 15.78 49.56
N PRO A 21 -60.03 15.31 50.81
CA PRO A 21 -58.83 14.76 51.36
C PRO A 21 -58.45 13.54 50.52
N VAL A 22 -57.24 13.57 49.91
CA VAL A 22 -56.67 12.42 49.26
C VAL A 22 -56.43 11.39 50.35
N HIS A 23 -57.34 10.42 50.48
CA HIS A 23 -57.20 9.34 51.46
C HIS A 23 -56.04 8.46 50.99
N ALA A 24 -54.92 8.58 51.69
CA ALA A 24 -53.81 7.63 51.52
C ALA A 24 -54.23 6.31 52.18
N VAL A 25 -54.11 5.23 51.45
CA VAL A 25 -54.49 3.88 51.88
C VAL A 25 -53.23 3.07 52.13
N VAL A 26 -53.17 2.39 53.30
CA VAL A 26 -52.07 1.44 53.61
C VAL A 26 -52.25 0.19 52.77
N LEU A 27 -51.23 -0.16 52.01
CA LEU A 27 -51.25 -1.26 51.08
C LEU A 27 -51.19 -2.62 51.81
N SER A 28 -52.22 -3.45 51.61
CA SER A 28 -52.28 -4.80 52.17
C SER A 28 -51.73 -5.87 51.24
N ARG A 29 -51.83 -5.66 49.92
CA ARG A 29 -51.40 -6.61 48.91
C ARG A 29 -51.11 -5.92 47.56
N ILE A 30 -50.17 -6.48 46.77
CA ILE A 30 -49.84 -6.06 45.42
C ILE A 30 -50.06 -7.26 44.51
N ASP A 31 -51.05 -7.13 43.59
CA ASP A 31 -51.35 -8.14 42.61
C ASP A 31 -50.78 -7.73 41.23
N VAL A 32 -49.87 -8.56 40.73
CA VAL A 32 -49.29 -8.37 39.40
C VAL A 32 -49.89 -9.35 38.45
N SER A 33 -50.28 -8.90 37.25
CA SER A 33 -50.84 -9.75 36.20
C SER A 33 -50.36 -9.30 34.80
N GLY A 34 -50.31 -10.27 33.86
CA GLY A 34 -49.87 -10.00 32.48
C GLY A 34 -48.35 -10.06 32.30
N ASN A 35 -47.62 -10.45 33.37
CA ASN A 35 -46.21 -10.76 33.31
C ASN A 35 -46.04 -12.22 32.83
N GLU A 36 -45.35 -12.41 31.71
CA GLU A 36 -45.14 -13.75 31.10
C GLU A 36 -43.72 -14.25 31.32
N ARG A 37 -42.75 -13.38 31.21
CA ARG A 37 -41.32 -13.67 31.31
C ARG A 37 -40.70 -13.17 32.61
N MET A 38 -41.13 -12.01 33.06
CA MET A 38 -40.63 -11.41 34.30
C MET A 38 -41.52 -11.90 35.47
N ASP A 39 -40.90 -12.35 36.53
CA ASP A 39 -41.65 -12.77 37.69
C ASP A 39 -42.33 -11.59 38.41
N ALA A 40 -43.41 -11.87 39.14
CA ALA A 40 -44.18 -10.85 39.83
C ALA A 40 -43.36 -10.08 40.87
N GLU A 41 -42.36 -10.71 41.47
CA GLU A 41 -41.47 -10.07 42.47
C GLU A 41 -40.57 -9.02 41.79
N SER A 42 -40.02 -9.31 40.63
CA SER A 42 -39.23 -8.36 39.82
C SER A 42 -40.05 -7.12 39.44
N VAL A 43 -41.34 -7.29 39.09
CA VAL A 43 -42.22 -6.16 38.79
C VAL A 43 -42.48 -5.33 40.04
N ARG A 44 -42.63 -5.97 41.22
CA ARG A 44 -42.77 -5.27 42.51
C ARG A 44 -41.52 -4.47 42.87
N ILE A 45 -40.34 -5.06 42.70
CA ILE A 45 -39.07 -4.36 42.93
C ILE A 45 -38.93 -3.13 42.03
N LEU A 46 -39.26 -3.28 40.73
CA LEU A 46 -39.23 -2.17 39.76
C LEU A 46 -40.25 -1.07 40.08
N SER A 47 -41.41 -1.43 40.64
CA SER A 47 -42.43 -0.48 41.07
C SER A 47 -41.97 0.36 42.28
N ASN A 48 -40.98 -0.15 43.02
CA ASN A 48 -40.41 0.45 44.25
C ASN A 48 -41.48 0.69 45.35
N VAL A 49 -42.49 -0.21 45.45
CA VAL A 49 -43.55 -0.16 46.44
C VAL A 49 -43.62 -1.48 47.19
N LYS A 50 -43.87 -1.41 48.51
CA LYS A 50 -43.94 -2.55 49.39
C LYS A 50 -45.30 -2.62 50.06
N VAL A 51 -45.71 -3.82 50.47
CA VAL A 51 -46.88 -4.00 51.35
C VAL A 51 -46.60 -3.26 52.68
N GLY A 52 -47.58 -2.43 53.10
CA GLY A 52 -47.44 -1.54 54.24
C GLY A 52 -47.18 -0.07 53.86
N ASP A 53 -46.84 0.23 52.61
CA ASP A 53 -46.66 1.61 52.17
C ASP A 53 -48.01 2.35 52.10
N ASN A 54 -47.94 3.66 52.34
CA ASN A 54 -49.08 4.54 52.28
C ASN A 54 -49.19 5.16 50.89
N ILE A 55 -50.16 4.76 50.09
CA ILE A 55 -50.30 5.19 48.69
C ILE A 55 -51.60 5.97 48.45
N ASN A 56 -51.52 6.94 47.56
CA ASN A 56 -52.62 7.73 47.07
C ASN A 56 -52.71 7.62 45.51
N SER A 57 -53.68 8.27 44.93
CA SER A 57 -53.89 8.25 43.46
C SER A 57 -52.70 8.80 42.67
N GLU A 58 -51.95 9.74 43.25
CA GLU A 58 -50.75 10.30 42.64
C GLU A 58 -49.62 9.27 42.64
N THR A 59 -49.40 8.59 43.76
CA THR A 59 -48.43 7.51 43.88
C THR A 59 -48.71 6.36 42.95
N VAL A 60 -50.00 6.01 42.72
CA VAL A 60 -50.43 4.96 41.76
C VAL A 60 -50.05 5.36 40.34
N ASN A 61 -50.23 6.62 39.97
CA ASN A 61 -49.82 7.14 38.67
C ASN A 61 -48.29 7.16 38.50
N ASP A 62 -47.55 7.53 39.57
CA ASP A 62 -46.10 7.52 39.57
C ASP A 62 -45.54 6.11 39.40
N ILE A 63 -46.15 5.09 40.02
CA ILE A 63 -45.82 3.69 39.83
C ILE A 63 -45.97 3.28 38.38
N ALA A 64 -47.14 3.61 37.78
CA ALA A 64 -47.39 3.32 36.38
C ALA A 64 -46.34 3.96 35.47
N LYS A 65 -46.01 5.24 35.73
CA LYS A 65 -45.02 6.00 34.97
C LYS A 65 -43.63 5.41 35.14
N LYS A 66 -43.20 5.04 36.36
CA LYS A 66 -41.92 4.38 36.63
C LYS A 66 -41.79 3.07 35.89
N LEU A 67 -42.78 2.20 35.99
CA LEU A 67 -42.80 0.91 35.29
C LEU A 67 -42.77 1.11 33.76
N GLN A 68 -43.50 2.07 33.24
CA GLN A 68 -43.52 2.36 31.80
C GLN A 68 -42.17 2.96 31.32
N THR A 69 -41.56 3.84 32.13
CA THR A 69 -40.26 4.45 31.83
C THR A 69 -39.13 3.44 31.92
N SER A 70 -39.30 2.30 32.61
CA SER A 70 -38.31 1.24 32.73
C SER A 70 -37.97 0.56 31.39
N GLY A 71 -38.84 0.72 30.35
CA GLY A 71 -38.69 0.12 29.02
C GLY A 71 -39.04 -1.38 28.95
N TYR A 72 -39.26 -2.04 30.07
CA TYR A 72 -39.61 -3.47 30.06
C TYR A 72 -41.07 -3.77 29.69
N PHE A 73 -41.93 -2.77 29.75
CA PHE A 73 -43.39 -2.92 29.56
C PHE A 73 -43.87 -1.99 28.45
N SER A 74 -44.61 -2.56 27.51
CA SER A 74 -45.28 -1.82 26.42
C SER A 74 -46.54 -1.12 26.91
N SER A 75 -47.16 -1.67 27.96
CA SER A 75 -48.33 -1.06 28.60
C SER A 75 -48.31 -1.40 30.10
N VAL A 76 -48.63 -0.42 30.91
CA VAL A 76 -48.79 -0.55 32.35
C VAL A 76 -50.08 0.10 32.76
N ASN A 77 -50.94 -0.65 33.42
CA ASN A 77 -52.20 -0.14 34.02
C ASN A 77 -52.18 -0.45 35.51
N THR A 78 -52.21 0.58 36.32
CA THR A 78 -52.20 0.48 37.78
C THR A 78 -53.55 0.97 38.34
N THR A 79 -54.20 0.16 39.14
CA THR A 79 -55.45 0.52 39.80
C THR A 79 -55.41 0.14 41.30
N LEU A 80 -55.93 1.01 42.14
CA LEU A 80 -56.07 0.77 43.55
C LEU A 80 -57.52 0.33 43.82
N ASP A 81 -57.70 -0.90 44.31
CA ASP A 81 -58.98 -1.46 44.69
C ASP A 81 -59.03 -1.70 46.21
N GLY A 82 -59.58 -0.75 46.94
CA GLY A 82 -59.47 -0.72 48.39
C GLY A 82 -58.02 -0.60 48.84
N SER A 83 -57.49 -1.60 49.55
CA SER A 83 -56.10 -1.68 50.01
C SER A 83 -55.18 -2.57 49.11
N VAL A 84 -55.69 -2.98 47.91
CA VAL A 84 -54.95 -3.84 46.99
C VAL A 84 -54.51 -3.02 45.75
N LEU A 85 -53.20 -2.96 45.51
CA LEU A 85 -52.66 -2.39 44.27
C LEU A 85 -52.62 -3.47 43.17
N LYS A 86 -53.42 -3.28 42.16
CA LYS A 86 -53.45 -4.15 40.97
C LYS A 86 -52.56 -3.52 39.91
N ILE A 87 -51.51 -4.22 39.49
CA ILE A 87 -50.56 -3.83 38.43
C ILE A 87 -50.74 -4.80 37.27
N LYS A 88 -51.36 -4.33 36.21
CA LYS A 88 -51.50 -5.11 34.95
C LYS A 88 -50.47 -4.60 33.96
N VAL A 89 -49.53 -5.48 33.55
CA VAL A 89 -48.45 -5.16 32.62
C VAL A 89 -48.60 -5.95 31.32
N ILE A 90 -48.11 -5.40 30.23
CA ILE A 90 -47.86 -6.11 28.99
C ILE A 90 -46.35 -5.93 28.74
N GLU A 91 -45.62 -7.03 28.74
CA GLU A 91 -44.14 -6.98 28.54
C GLU A 91 -43.79 -6.53 27.13
N SER A 92 -42.76 -5.68 27.02
CA SER A 92 -42.15 -5.34 25.73
C SER A 92 -41.45 -6.55 25.15
N PRO A 93 -41.58 -6.83 23.85
CA PRO A 93 -40.80 -7.88 23.20
C PRO A 93 -39.31 -7.68 23.39
N VAL A 94 -38.55 -8.77 23.35
CA VAL A 94 -37.08 -8.72 23.43
C VAL A 94 -36.50 -8.80 22.02
N VAL A 95 -35.55 -7.93 21.73
CA VAL A 95 -34.79 -7.96 20.47
C VAL A 95 -33.92 -9.22 20.45
N ASN A 96 -34.24 -10.10 19.49
CA ASN A 96 -33.47 -11.34 19.28
C ASN A 96 -32.27 -11.12 18.36
N MET A 97 -32.46 -10.37 17.28
CA MET A 97 -31.42 -10.09 16.29
C MET A 97 -31.65 -8.71 15.66
N VAL A 98 -30.56 -8.02 15.32
CA VAL A 98 -30.56 -6.76 14.60
C VAL A 98 -29.78 -6.93 13.30
N THR A 99 -30.42 -6.71 12.15
CA THR A 99 -29.80 -6.80 10.83
C THR A 99 -30.01 -5.55 10.02
N VAL A 100 -29.08 -5.32 9.09
CA VAL A 100 -29.15 -4.24 8.10
C VAL A 100 -29.15 -4.88 6.73
N GLU A 101 -30.00 -4.43 5.82
CA GLU A 101 -30.15 -4.95 4.46
C GLU A 101 -30.26 -3.81 3.45
N GLY A 102 -29.67 -3.97 2.26
CA GLY A 102 -29.72 -2.99 1.17
C GLY A 102 -28.71 -1.85 1.30
N ASN A 103 -27.62 -2.09 2.04
CA ASN A 103 -26.48 -1.18 2.18
C ASN A 103 -25.33 -1.65 1.30
N ASP A 104 -25.32 -1.24 0.04
CA ASP A 104 -24.30 -1.61 -0.94
C ASP A 104 -23.09 -0.66 -0.90
N GLU A 105 -23.28 0.60 -0.48
CA GLU A 105 -22.26 1.68 -0.54
C GLU A 105 -21.59 1.96 0.82
N ILE A 106 -22.25 1.65 1.94
CA ILE A 106 -21.68 1.80 3.28
C ILE A 106 -21.59 0.45 3.97
N ASP A 107 -20.40 0.13 4.47
CA ASP A 107 -20.16 -1.13 5.17
C ASP A 107 -21.10 -1.35 6.34
N THR A 108 -21.59 -2.59 6.48
CA THR A 108 -22.47 -3.00 7.57
C THR A 108 -21.85 -2.72 8.95
N ASP A 109 -20.53 -2.84 9.09
CA ASP A 109 -19.85 -2.60 10.37
C ASP A 109 -19.84 -1.12 10.76
N ASP A 110 -19.79 -0.20 9.79
CA ASP A 110 -19.92 1.23 10.06
C ASP A 110 -21.35 1.60 10.44
N LEU A 111 -22.34 1.01 9.78
CA LEU A 111 -23.75 1.20 10.15
C LEU A 111 -24.05 0.64 11.54
N LYS A 112 -23.49 -0.51 11.92
CA LYS A 112 -23.64 -1.09 13.27
C LYS A 112 -23.13 -0.20 14.39
N LYS A 113 -22.11 0.64 14.15
CA LYS A 113 -21.61 1.62 15.13
C LYS A 113 -22.64 2.68 15.47
N GLU A 114 -23.51 3.00 14.51
CA GLU A 114 -24.59 3.98 14.68
C GLU A 114 -25.85 3.37 15.33
N ILE A 115 -25.97 2.05 15.37
CA ILE A 115 -27.13 1.35 15.94
C ILE A 115 -26.90 1.15 17.44
N LYS A 116 -27.80 1.70 18.26
CA LYS A 116 -27.82 1.49 19.72
C LYS A 116 -28.79 0.39 20.15
N THR A 117 -29.71 -0.01 19.27
CA THR A 117 -30.57 -1.16 19.50
C THR A 117 -29.70 -2.42 19.58
N ALA A 118 -29.62 -3.02 20.77
CA ALA A 118 -28.79 -4.20 21.00
C ALA A 118 -29.66 -5.47 21.14
N GLU A 119 -29.07 -6.60 20.79
CA GLU A 119 -29.68 -7.91 21.03
C GLU A 119 -29.89 -8.13 22.52
N ARG A 120 -30.93 -8.84 22.89
CA ARG A 120 -31.35 -9.15 24.26
C ARG A 120 -31.84 -7.95 25.08
N THR A 121 -32.04 -6.79 24.46
CA THR A 121 -32.68 -5.63 25.09
C THR A 121 -34.19 -5.60 24.77
N SER A 122 -34.97 -4.83 25.55
CA SER A 122 -36.37 -4.61 25.26
C SER A 122 -36.57 -3.81 23.96
N TYR A 123 -37.56 -4.17 23.19
CA TYR A 123 -37.94 -3.41 21.99
C TYR A 123 -38.42 -1.99 22.38
N ASP A 124 -37.72 -0.99 21.88
CA ASP A 124 -38.05 0.41 22.07
C ASP A 124 -38.15 1.14 20.72
N LYS A 125 -39.33 1.55 20.35
CA LYS A 125 -39.56 2.27 19.10
C LYS A 125 -38.83 3.62 19.02
N ALA A 126 -38.62 4.28 20.17
CA ALA A 126 -37.90 5.56 20.19
C ALA A 126 -36.40 5.37 19.93
N VAL A 127 -35.80 4.34 20.48
CA VAL A 127 -34.38 3.99 20.23
C VAL A 127 -34.21 3.62 18.77
N ILE A 128 -35.08 2.79 18.20
CA ILE A 128 -35.03 2.39 16.79
C ILE A 128 -35.21 3.62 15.88
N GLY A 129 -36.12 4.55 16.20
CA GLY A 129 -36.25 5.80 15.46
C GLY A 129 -34.97 6.68 15.51
N ALA A 130 -34.32 6.72 16.67
CA ALA A 130 -33.07 7.43 16.83
C ALA A 130 -31.93 6.75 16.04
N ASP A 131 -31.88 5.41 15.97
CA ASP A 131 -30.94 4.65 15.16
C ASP A 131 -31.11 5.00 13.68
N VAL A 132 -32.34 5.04 13.18
CA VAL A 132 -32.62 5.45 11.80
C VAL A 132 -32.09 6.85 11.52
N GLN A 133 -32.28 7.80 12.46
CA GLN A 133 -31.77 9.17 12.26
C GLN A 133 -30.23 9.23 12.24
N ARG A 134 -29.54 8.47 13.09
CA ARG A 134 -28.08 8.40 13.07
C ARG A 134 -27.54 7.80 11.76
N MET A 135 -28.13 6.68 11.32
CA MET A 135 -27.78 6.08 10.03
C MET A 135 -28.08 7.03 8.86
N LEU A 136 -29.23 7.71 8.85
CA LEU A 136 -29.53 8.72 7.82
C LEU A 136 -28.52 9.87 7.82
N THR A 137 -28.06 10.31 8.99
CA THR A 137 -27.02 11.34 9.10
C THR A 137 -25.70 10.85 8.50
N LEU A 138 -25.31 9.58 8.77
CA LEU A 138 -24.11 8.98 8.17
C LEU A 138 -24.22 8.94 6.63
N TYR A 139 -25.36 8.49 6.10
CA TYR A 139 -25.60 8.47 4.65
C TYR A 139 -25.53 9.87 4.03
N GLN A 140 -26.11 10.89 4.71
CA GLN A 140 -26.04 12.28 4.24
C GLN A 140 -24.61 12.83 4.24
N ARG A 141 -23.82 12.52 5.26
CA ARG A 141 -22.39 12.89 5.29
C ARG A 141 -21.61 12.26 4.15
N LYS A 142 -21.99 11.08 3.73
CA LYS A 142 -21.41 10.35 2.59
C LYS A 142 -22.04 10.70 1.23
N GLY A 143 -22.91 11.70 1.19
CA GLY A 143 -23.50 12.21 -0.05
C GLY A 143 -24.78 11.53 -0.52
N PHE A 144 -25.36 10.63 0.26
CA PHE A 144 -26.57 9.91 -0.11
C PHE A 144 -27.82 10.56 0.53
N PHE A 145 -28.21 11.73 0.03
CA PHE A 145 -29.36 12.49 0.57
C PHE A 145 -30.73 11.90 0.26
N GLY A 146 -30.80 10.98 -0.69
CA GLY A 146 -32.01 10.27 -1.09
C GLY A 146 -32.30 9.00 -0.29
N THR A 147 -31.44 8.64 0.65
CA THR A 147 -31.53 7.40 1.42
C THR A 147 -32.80 7.34 2.23
N LYS A 148 -33.46 6.19 2.20
CA LYS A 148 -34.65 5.86 3.01
C LYS A 148 -34.34 4.61 3.81
N ILE A 149 -34.58 4.67 5.11
CA ILE A 149 -34.39 3.55 6.03
C ILE A 149 -35.73 3.21 6.67
N ASN A 150 -36.17 1.97 6.48
CA ASN A 150 -37.43 1.48 7.01
C ASN A 150 -37.15 0.34 8.02
N PRO A 151 -37.31 0.60 9.32
CA PRO A 151 -37.13 -0.45 10.32
C PRO A 151 -38.34 -1.40 10.30
N LYS A 152 -38.10 -2.67 9.99
CA LYS A 152 -39.09 -3.74 10.07
C LYS A 152 -38.96 -4.51 11.37
N LYS A 153 -40.12 -4.71 12.03
CA LYS A 153 -40.25 -5.57 13.17
C LYS A 153 -40.80 -6.91 12.70
N ILE A 154 -40.10 -7.99 12.98
CA ILE A 154 -40.52 -9.36 12.69
C ILE A 154 -40.79 -10.05 14.02
N ASP A 155 -42.05 -10.32 14.30
CA ASP A 155 -42.48 -11.00 15.53
C ASP A 155 -42.10 -12.49 15.47
N LEU A 156 -41.55 -12.98 16.56
CA LEU A 156 -41.14 -14.39 16.77
C LEU A 156 -41.89 -14.95 17.99
N ASP A 157 -41.82 -16.29 18.13
CA ASP A 157 -42.35 -16.97 19.31
C ASP A 157 -41.67 -16.50 20.61
N ASN A 158 -42.37 -16.64 21.75
CA ASN A 158 -41.88 -16.28 23.09
C ASN A 158 -41.61 -14.78 23.26
N ASN A 159 -42.45 -13.92 22.74
CA ASN A 159 -42.40 -12.45 22.86
C ASN A 159 -41.02 -11.88 22.49
N ARG A 160 -40.43 -12.39 21.36
CA ARG A 160 -39.17 -11.93 20.77
C ARG A 160 -39.45 -11.26 19.43
N VAL A 161 -38.51 -10.39 19.02
CA VAL A 161 -38.59 -9.69 17.73
C VAL A 161 -37.22 -9.62 17.08
N ASN A 162 -37.17 -9.76 15.76
CA ASN A 162 -36.04 -9.34 14.97
C ASN A 162 -36.29 -7.94 14.42
N ILE A 163 -35.25 -7.13 14.41
CA ILE A 163 -35.27 -5.80 13.80
C ILE A 163 -34.41 -5.84 12.53
N VAL A 164 -35.05 -5.51 11.41
CA VAL A 164 -34.34 -5.42 10.11
C VAL A 164 -34.46 -3.96 9.64
N TYR A 165 -33.32 -3.30 9.49
CA TYR A 165 -33.23 -1.98 8.87
C TYR A 165 -33.11 -2.15 7.36
N GLU A 166 -34.21 -2.02 6.63
CA GLU A 166 -34.20 -2.01 5.16
C GLU A 166 -33.78 -0.64 4.65
N ILE A 167 -32.66 -0.60 3.94
CA ILE A 167 -32.07 0.61 3.40
C ILE A 167 -32.29 0.65 1.89
N LYS A 168 -32.66 1.83 1.39
CA LYS A 168 -32.63 2.18 -0.02
C LYS A 168 -31.78 3.42 -0.15
N GLU A 169 -30.54 3.26 -0.63
CA GLU A 169 -29.50 4.29 -0.57
C GLU A 169 -29.77 5.48 -1.49
N GLY A 170 -30.37 5.25 -2.66
CA GLY A 170 -30.64 6.29 -3.64
C GLY A 170 -29.41 6.59 -4.52
N HIS A 171 -29.39 7.78 -5.12
CA HIS A 171 -28.27 8.21 -5.95
C HIS A 171 -27.32 9.09 -5.13
N PRO A 172 -25.99 8.97 -5.34
CA PRO A 172 -25.02 9.84 -4.69
C PRO A 172 -25.12 11.29 -5.23
N THR A 173 -24.74 12.24 -4.39
CA THR A 173 -24.54 13.63 -4.80
C THR A 173 -23.10 13.79 -5.28
N TYR A 174 -22.89 14.27 -6.49
CA TYR A 174 -21.56 14.45 -7.07
C TYR A 174 -21.02 15.86 -6.85
N ILE A 175 -19.70 15.99 -6.77
CA ILE A 175 -19.02 17.29 -6.72
C ILE A 175 -18.96 17.87 -8.14
N LYS A 176 -19.64 19.00 -8.36
CA LYS A 176 -19.69 19.66 -9.64
C LYS A 176 -18.46 20.49 -9.90
N ASP A 177 -18.13 21.38 -8.97
CA ASP A 177 -17.05 22.35 -9.09
C ASP A 177 -16.29 22.45 -7.76
N ILE A 178 -14.96 22.60 -7.86
CA ILE A 178 -14.06 22.89 -6.74
C ILE A 178 -13.32 24.18 -7.06
N ASP A 179 -13.72 25.27 -6.43
CA ASP A 179 -13.16 26.59 -6.68
C ASP A 179 -12.32 27.10 -5.52
N PHE A 180 -11.35 27.94 -5.85
CA PHE A 180 -10.48 28.63 -4.90
C PHE A 180 -10.55 30.14 -5.09
N GLU A 181 -10.63 30.86 -3.99
CA GLU A 181 -10.68 32.30 -3.97
C GLU A 181 -9.49 32.87 -3.19
N ASN A 182 -8.87 33.94 -3.70
CA ASN A 182 -7.67 34.60 -3.19
C ASN A 182 -6.35 33.81 -3.36
N ASN A 183 -6.34 32.73 -4.11
CA ASN A 183 -5.14 31.96 -4.45
C ASN A 183 -4.31 32.66 -5.55
N LYS A 184 -3.38 33.51 -5.13
CA LYS A 184 -2.55 34.35 -6.03
C LYS A 184 -1.26 33.66 -6.47
N LYS A 185 -0.73 32.74 -5.65
CA LYS A 185 0.57 32.08 -5.87
C LYS A 185 0.45 30.79 -6.62
N PHE A 186 -0.55 30.01 -6.29
CA PHE A 186 -0.81 28.75 -6.96
C PHE A 186 -2.11 28.80 -7.74
N SER A 187 -2.12 28.19 -8.92
CA SER A 187 -3.33 28.13 -9.74
C SER A 187 -4.39 27.23 -9.10
N SER A 188 -5.68 27.53 -9.34
CA SER A 188 -6.77 26.64 -8.88
C SER A 188 -6.61 25.22 -9.43
N ARG A 189 -5.99 25.04 -10.60
CA ARG A 189 -5.67 23.73 -11.16
C ARG A 189 -4.65 22.97 -10.30
N THR A 190 -3.61 23.65 -9.81
CA THR A 190 -2.61 23.06 -8.90
C THR A 190 -3.28 22.64 -7.61
N LEU A 191 -4.08 23.54 -7.00
CA LEU A 191 -4.74 23.28 -5.73
C LEU A 191 -5.78 22.14 -5.82
N ARG A 192 -6.50 22.03 -6.96
CA ARG A 192 -7.37 20.85 -7.21
C ARG A 192 -6.59 19.54 -7.29
N GLY A 193 -5.31 19.58 -7.65
CA GLY A 193 -4.44 18.41 -7.63
C GLY A 193 -4.07 17.96 -6.21
N GLU A 194 -4.02 18.87 -5.26
CA GLU A 194 -3.59 18.61 -3.87
C GLU A 194 -4.71 18.11 -2.95
N VAL A 195 -5.97 18.46 -3.23
CA VAL A 195 -7.13 17.97 -2.48
C VAL A 195 -7.50 16.54 -2.91
N LEU A 196 -8.18 15.79 -2.05
CA LEU A 196 -8.68 14.46 -2.39
C LEU A 196 -9.98 14.51 -3.18
N SER A 197 -10.85 15.49 -2.88
CA SER A 197 -12.09 15.68 -3.61
C SER A 197 -11.84 15.96 -5.08
N ARG A 198 -12.68 15.40 -5.97
CA ARG A 198 -12.56 15.55 -7.42
C ARG A 198 -13.88 16.02 -8.02
N GLU A 199 -13.79 16.83 -9.08
CA GLU A 199 -14.97 17.22 -9.87
C GLU A 199 -15.51 16.01 -10.63
N HIS A 200 -16.83 15.87 -10.70
CA HIS A 200 -17.48 14.73 -11.36
C HIS A 200 -17.15 14.65 -12.86
N ALA A 201 -16.85 13.44 -13.31
CA ALA A 201 -16.59 13.14 -14.71
C ALA A 201 -17.05 11.71 -15.03
N TRP A 202 -17.65 11.49 -16.20
CA TRP A 202 -18.21 10.20 -16.61
C TRP A 202 -17.22 9.04 -16.61
N TRP A 203 -15.92 9.33 -16.68
CA TRP A 203 -14.84 8.32 -16.63
C TRP A 203 -14.40 7.93 -15.22
N ARG A 204 -14.98 8.55 -14.17
CA ARG A 204 -14.62 8.28 -12.76
C ARG A 204 -15.50 7.23 -12.09
N PHE A 205 -16.17 6.38 -12.91
CA PHE A 205 -17.07 5.35 -12.41
C PHE A 205 -16.39 4.27 -11.54
N MET A 206 -15.05 4.21 -11.52
CA MET A 206 -14.26 3.27 -10.71
C MET A 206 -13.78 3.87 -9.37
N THR A 207 -14.01 5.18 -9.16
CA THR A 207 -13.56 5.87 -7.95
C THR A 207 -14.71 6.69 -7.38
N GLN A 208 -14.79 6.78 -6.06
CA GLN A 208 -15.84 7.57 -5.38
C GLN A 208 -15.33 8.95 -4.93
N PHE A 209 -14.18 9.43 -5.45
CA PHE A 209 -13.61 10.72 -5.06
C PHE A 209 -14.39 11.93 -5.57
N ASP A 210 -15.30 11.74 -6.51
CA ASP A 210 -16.20 12.74 -7.07
C ASP A 210 -17.61 12.73 -6.45
N VAL A 211 -17.87 11.84 -5.48
CA VAL A 211 -19.07 11.85 -4.65
C VAL A 211 -18.85 12.79 -3.47
N TYR A 212 -19.87 13.54 -3.08
CA TYR A 212 -19.82 14.38 -1.88
C TYR A 212 -19.51 13.55 -0.63
N ASP A 213 -18.53 14.00 0.15
CA ASP A 213 -18.18 13.44 1.45
C ASP A 213 -17.72 14.60 2.34
N GLU A 214 -18.46 14.85 3.42
CA GLU A 214 -18.19 15.98 4.32
C GLU A 214 -16.85 15.85 5.03
N ASP A 215 -16.50 14.63 5.47
CA ASP A 215 -15.24 14.37 6.16
C ASP A 215 -14.05 14.61 5.22
N ARG A 216 -14.20 14.26 3.94
CA ARG A 216 -13.19 14.49 2.91
C ARG A 216 -12.99 15.96 2.63
N ILE A 217 -14.06 16.74 2.54
CA ILE A 217 -13.97 18.20 2.36
C ILE A 217 -13.26 18.87 3.53
N GLN A 218 -13.47 18.37 4.77
CA GLN A 218 -12.71 18.85 5.93
C GLN A 218 -11.25 18.44 5.86
N TYR A 219 -10.95 17.24 5.40
CA TYR A 219 -9.58 16.76 5.23
C TYR A 219 -8.85 17.52 4.11
N ASP A 220 -9.52 17.92 3.05
CA ASP A 220 -8.96 18.73 1.96
C ASP A 220 -8.35 20.06 2.47
N GLN A 221 -8.95 20.66 3.50
CA GLN A 221 -8.38 21.85 4.12
C GLN A 221 -7.01 21.59 4.76
N GLN A 222 -6.85 20.41 5.40
CA GLN A 222 -5.57 20.00 5.99
C GLN A 222 -4.53 19.73 4.91
N LEU A 223 -4.91 19.13 3.80
CA LEU A 223 -4.03 18.89 2.66
C LEU A 223 -3.56 20.23 2.04
N LEU A 224 -4.46 21.17 1.87
CA LEU A 224 -4.11 22.52 1.41
C LEU A 224 -3.13 23.21 2.38
N GLN A 225 -3.38 23.12 3.69
CA GLN A 225 -2.49 23.68 4.69
C GLN A 225 -1.09 23.05 4.63
N GLN A 226 -1.02 21.72 4.54
CA GLN A 226 0.26 21.02 4.37
C GLN A 226 0.98 21.43 3.09
N PHE A 227 0.25 21.52 1.97
CA PHE A 227 0.82 21.94 0.70
C PHE A 227 1.45 23.33 0.80
N TYR A 228 0.74 24.30 1.37
CA TYR A 228 1.25 25.65 1.52
C TYR A 228 2.43 25.74 2.50
N LEU A 229 2.40 24.98 3.62
CA LEU A 229 3.52 24.89 4.57
C LEU A 229 4.78 24.28 3.92
N ARG A 230 4.63 23.28 3.04
CA ARG A 230 5.74 22.73 2.25
C ARG A 230 6.35 23.72 1.28
N ASN A 231 5.56 24.71 0.84
CA ASN A 231 5.97 25.74 -0.10
C ASN A 231 6.32 27.07 0.60
N GLY A 232 6.49 27.08 1.91
CA GLY A 232 6.99 28.21 2.67
C GLY A 232 5.95 29.22 3.16
N PHE A 233 4.68 28.93 3.08
CA PHE A 233 3.60 29.83 3.50
C PHE A 233 3.14 29.50 4.91
N LEU A 234 3.86 30.00 5.91
CA LEU A 234 3.62 29.70 7.32
C LEU A 234 2.30 30.24 7.85
N ASP A 235 1.86 31.36 7.32
CA ASP A 235 0.65 32.08 7.74
C ASP A 235 -0.59 31.63 6.96
N PHE A 236 -0.45 30.60 6.11
CA PHE A 236 -1.56 30.09 5.33
C PHE A 236 -2.71 29.60 6.21
N ARG A 237 -3.90 29.96 5.82
CA ARG A 237 -5.14 29.46 6.42
C ARG A 237 -6.28 29.45 5.40
N VAL A 238 -7.13 28.48 5.53
CA VAL A 238 -8.43 28.49 4.88
C VAL A 238 -9.37 29.34 5.74
N THR A 239 -9.81 30.47 5.23
CA THR A 239 -10.64 31.44 5.98
C THR A 239 -12.11 31.09 5.93
N ASP A 240 -12.57 30.46 4.86
CA ASP A 240 -13.97 30.08 4.69
C ASP A 240 -14.08 28.92 3.68
N VAL A 241 -15.08 28.05 3.90
CA VAL A 241 -15.45 26.98 2.98
C VAL A 241 -16.95 27.08 2.72
N LYS A 242 -17.32 27.53 1.54
CA LYS A 242 -18.70 27.65 1.12
C LYS A 242 -19.07 26.52 0.20
N GLY A 243 -20.16 25.84 0.52
CA GLY A 243 -20.74 24.81 -0.32
C GLY A 243 -22.17 25.09 -0.66
N ALA A 244 -22.58 24.69 -1.85
CA ALA A 244 -23.96 24.83 -2.30
C ALA A 244 -24.41 23.59 -3.03
N PHE A 245 -25.56 23.05 -2.63
CA PHE A 245 -26.25 21.99 -3.35
C PHE A 245 -27.08 22.53 -4.50
N SER A 246 -27.14 21.79 -5.60
CA SER A 246 -28.15 22.02 -6.64
C SER A 246 -29.57 21.80 -6.08
N GLN A 247 -30.59 22.32 -6.76
CA GLN A 247 -32.01 22.21 -6.30
C GLN A 247 -32.46 20.76 -6.12
N ASN A 248 -31.98 19.85 -6.96
CA ASN A 248 -32.29 18.41 -6.91
C ASN A 248 -31.31 17.61 -6.04
N ARG A 249 -30.28 18.27 -5.44
CA ARG A 249 -29.23 17.66 -4.63
C ARG A 249 -28.39 16.59 -5.36
N GLU A 250 -28.39 16.58 -6.67
CA GLU A 250 -27.52 15.70 -7.46
C GLU A 250 -26.09 16.21 -7.53
N TYR A 251 -25.89 17.52 -7.35
CA TYR A 251 -24.59 18.15 -7.42
C TYR A 251 -24.31 19.04 -6.23
N TYR A 252 -23.02 19.10 -5.86
CA TYR A 252 -22.50 19.99 -4.83
C TYR A 252 -21.31 20.78 -5.41
N SER A 253 -21.30 22.08 -5.20
CA SER A 253 -20.16 22.93 -5.55
C SER A 253 -19.51 23.44 -4.27
N VAL A 254 -18.18 23.36 -4.17
CA VAL A 254 -17.41 23.83 -3.02
C VAL A 254 -16.46 24.93 -3.43
N LYS A 255 -16.36 25.97 -2.59
CA LYS A 255 -15.42 27.08 -2.76
C LYS A 255 -14.60 27.27 -1.49
N TYR A 256 -13.29 27.16 -1.61
CA TYR A 256 -12.33 27.44 -0.55
C TYR A 256 -11.82 28.87 -0.66
N THR A 257 -12.04 29.68 0.34
CA THR A 257 -11.46 31.04 0.43
C THR A 257 -10.19 30.94 1.27
N VAL A 258 -9.05 31.32 0.69
CA VAL A 258 -7.75 31.17 1.33
C VAL A 258 -7.11 32.54 1.61
N ASP A 259 -6.30 32.57 2.65
CA ASP A 259 -5.35 33.64 2.94
C ASP A 259 -3.96 32.99 2.87
N GLU A 260 -3.22 33.28 1.80
CA GLU A 260 -1.93 32.64 1.54
C GLU A 260 -0.82 33.14 2.46
N GLY A 261 -0.93 34.36 2.97
CA GLY A 261 0.14 35.00 3.73
C GLY A 261 1.39 35.30 2.87
N ASN A 262 2.53 35.40 3.54
CA ASN A 262 3.83 35.61 2.89
C ASN A 262 4.59 34.28 2.75
N GLN A 263 5.40 34.18 1.69
CA GLN A 263 6.34 33.10 1.55
C GLN A 263 7.63 33.39 2.31
N TYR A 264 8.08 32.48 3.15
CA TYR A 264 9.28 32.57 3.98
C TYR A 264 10.39 31.68 3.46
N LYS A 265 11.62 32.10 3.67
CA LYS A 265 12.83 31.31 3.44
C LYS A 265 13.52 31.01 4.77
N ILE A 266 14.33 29.99 4.78
CA ILE A 266 15.19 29.68 5.91
C ILE A 266 16.28 30.74 6.03
N GLY A 267 16.39 31.36 7.21
CA GLY A 267 17.43 32.29 7.57
C GLY A 267 18.67 31.56 8.11
N LYS A 268 18.96 31.74 9.39
CA LYS A 268 20.03 31.03 10.07
C LYS A 268 19.58 29.67 10.58
N VAL A 269 20.39 28.64 10.39
CA VAL A 269 20.18 27.31 10.97
C VAL A 269 21.23 27.05 12.03
N SER A 270 20.81 26.64 13.24
CA SER A 270 21.70 26.31 14.35
C SER A 270 21.21 25.11 15.13
N VAL A 271 22.13 24.39 15.78
CA VAL A 271 21.83 23.26 16.64
C VAL A 271 22.39 23.57 18.03
N ASP A 272 21.53 23.48 19.04
CA ASP A 272 21.93 23.63 20.46
C ASP A 272 22.20 22.21 21.00
N ASN A 273 23.48 21.85 21.06
CA ASN A 273 23.97 20.53 21.42
C ASN A 273 24.43 20.46 22.88
N PRO A 274 23.73 19.75 23.77
CA PRO A 274 24.12 19.63 25.19
C PRO A 274 25.13 18.48 25.44
N PHE A 275 25.57 17.72 24.43
CA PHE A 275 26.41 16.53 24.57
C PHE A 275 27.85 16.80 24.09
N PRO A 276 28.83 16.90 25.04
CA PRO A 276 30.20 17.21 24.68
C PRO A 276 30.91 16.14 23.82
N ASP A 277 30.43 14.91 23.89
CA ASP A 277 30.97 13.74 23.18
C ASP A 277 30.35 13.54 21.78
N VAL A 278 29.33 14.32 21.43
CA VAL A 278 28.76 14.36 20.08
C VAL A 278 29.32 15.60 19.35
N PRO A 279 30.18 15.43 18.34
CA PRO A 279 30.78 16.57 17.66
C PRO A 279 29.71 17.39 16.88
N ASP A 280 29.68 18.70 17.04
CA ASP A 280 28.78 19.60 16.30
C ASP A 280 28.94 19.46 14.78
N LYS A 281 30.16 19.16 14.32
CA LYS A 281 30.44 18.91 12.89
C LYS A 281 29.63 17.74 12.34
N GLU A 282 29.43 16.70 13.14
CA GLU A 282 28.62 15.53 12.73
C GLU A 282 27.12 15.85 12.72
N LEU A 283 26.65 16.67 13.64
CA LEU A 283 25.27 17.14 13.66
C LEU A 283 24.99 18.05 12.47
N ASN A 284 25.91 18.97 12.17
CA ASN A 284 25.76 19.88 11.02
C ASN A 284 25.78 19.14 9.65
N LYS A 285 26.40 17.98 9.54
CA LYS A 285 26.41 17.19 8.30
C LYS A 285 25.06 16.55 7.97
N VAL A 286 24.25 16.29 8.99
CA VAL A 286 22.95 15.62 8.81
C VAL A 286 21.80 16.60 8.65
N LEU A 287 22.07 17.91 8.71
CA LEU A 287 21.05 18.91 8.40
C LEU A 287 20.67 18.81 6.91
N THR A 288 19.39 18.62 6.65
CA THR A 288 18.84 18.52 5.29
C THR A 288 18.48 19.91 4.73
N ILE A 289 18.40 20.92 5.59
CA ILE A 289 18.01 22.29 5.27
C ILE A 289 19.23 23.22 5.30
N SER A 290 19.19 24.23 4.45
CA SER A 290 20.23 25.27 4.34
C SER A 290 19.65 26.68 4.35
N SER A 291 20.49 27.66 4.71
CA SER A 291 20.10 29.09 4.60
C SER A 291 19.72 29.44 3.16
N LYS A 292 18.64 30.19 2.99
CA LYS A 292 18.00 30.65 1.75
C LYS A 292 17.08 29.60 1.06
N ASP A 293 17.02 28.37 1.53
CA ASP A 293 16.00 27.44 1.06
C ASP A 293 14.60 27.95 1.39
N VAL A 294 13.62 27.55 0.62
CA VAL A 294 12.22 27.82 0.96
C VAL A 294 11.88 27.05 2.21
N TYR A 295 11.18 27.68 3.16
CA TYR A 295 10.72 26.96 4.35
C TYR A 295 9.85 25.77 3.95
N ASN A 296 10.21 24.58 4.42
CA ASN A 296 9.49 23.34 4.14
C ASN A 296 9.38 22.51 5.43
N ILE A 297 8.16 22.28 5.87
CA ILE A 297 7.91 21.56 7.13
C ILE A 297 8.42 20.11 7.08
N ASP A 298 8.30 19.43 5.94
CA ASP A 298 8.75 18.05 5.79
C ASP A 298 10.29 17.95 5.90
N GLU A 299 11.02 18.93 5.38
CA GLU A 299 12.48 18.98 5.49
C GLU A 299 12.95 19.31 6.91
N ILE A 300 12.16 20.10 7.66
CA ILE A 300 12.40 20.36 9.08
C ILE A 300 12.21 19.05 9.86
N ASP A 301 11.14 18.32 9.63
CA ASP A 301 10.89 17.03 10.27
C ASP A 301 11.95 16.00 9.89
N ALA A 302 12.39 15.98 8.63
CA ALA A 302 13.52 15.15 8.20
C ALA A 302 14.81 15.49 8.95
N THR A 303 15.09 16.80 9.14
CA THR A 303 16.24 17.29 9.93
C THR A 303 16.14 16.86 11.40
N ILE A 304 14.96 16.99 12.02
CA ILE A 304 14.72 16.53 13.38
C ILE A 304 15.03 15.03 13.52
N ASN A 305 14.53 14.24 12.58
CA ASN A 305 14.74 12.79 12.60
C ASN A 305 16.21 12.42 12.33
N ALA A 306 16.89 13.14 11.45
CA ALA A 306 18.31 12.95 11.18
C ALA A 306 19.17 13.30 12.40
N LEU A 307 18.86 14.41 13.10
CA LEU A 307 19.53 14.80 14.35
C LEU A 307 19.29 13.77 15.45
N ARG A 308 18.03 13.30 15.62
CA ARG A 308 17.69 12.23 16.57
C ARG A 308 18.50 10.97 16.28
N GLY A 309 18.51 10.53 15.03
CA GLY A 309 19.27 9.37 14.60
C GLY A 309 20.76 9.51 14.89
N LYS A 310 21.33 10.66 14.55
CA LYS A 310 22.74 10.91 14.77
C LYS A 310 23.16 10.92 16.25
N VAL A 311 22.38 11.54 17.09
CA VAL A 311 22.63 11.55 18.55
C VAL A 311 22.37 10.17 19.17
N ALA A 312 21.40 9.42 18.66
CA ALA A 312 21.13 8.04 19.09
C ALA A 312 22.29 7.10 18.77
N ASP A 313 23.07 7.32 17.68
CA ASP A 313 24.30 6.57 17.39
C ASP A 313 25.33 6.64 18.51
N TYR A 314 25.29 7.70 19.32
CA TYR A 314 26.11 7.90 20.52
C TYR A 314 25.49 7.34 21.80
N GLY A 315 24.32 6.66 21.71
CA GLY A 315 23.65 6.01 22.83
C GLY A 315 22.65 6.86 23.63
N TYR A 316 22.27 8.03 23.11
CA TYR A 316 21.27 8.90 23.73
C TYR A 316 19.88 8.67 23.13
N ALA A 317 19.16 7.68 23.65
CA ALA A 317 17.97 7.13 23.03
C ALA A 317 16.70 8.03 23.12
N PHE A 318 16.50 8.69 24.23
CA PHE A 318 15.26 9.44 24.49
C PHE A 318 15.48 10.93 24.39
N ILE A 319 16.10 11.36 23.30
CA ILE A 319 16.26 12.79 23.03
C ILE A 319 15.00 13.38 22.42
N THR A 320 14.72 14.60 22.80
CA THR A 320 13.76 15.45 22.14
C THR A 320 14.52 16.54 21.41
N VAL A 321 14.26 16.69 20.13
CA VAL A 321 14.76 17.82 19.31
C VAL A 321 13.57 18.71 19.05
N GLU A 322 13.63 19.95 19.55
CA GLU A 322 12.57 20.94 19.38
C GLU A 322 13.05 22.00 18.40
N PRO A 323 12.40 22.16 17.25
CA PRO A 323 12.67 23.30 16.36
C PRO A 323 12.10 24.55 17.01
N ILE A 324 12.91 25.56 17.22
CA ILE A 324 12.52 26.88 17.70
C ILE A 324 12.59 27.83 16.51
N PRO A 325 11.45 28.13 15.85
CA PRO A 325 11.42 29.09 14.76
C PRO A 325 11.42 30.51 15.31
N ASP A 326 12.25 31.37 14.75
CA ASP A 326 12.23 32.82 14.96
C ASP A 326 11.90 33.50 13.63
N LYS A 327 10.71 34.08 13.55
CA LYS A 327 10.11 34.56 12.32
C LYS A 327 10.41 36.07 12.18
N HIS A 328 10.99 36.45 11.05
CA HIS A 328 11.30 37.81 10.70
C HIS A 328 10.44 38.26 9.50
N ASP A 329 9.38 39.01 9.77
CA ASP A 329 8.43 39.46 8.74
C ASP A 329 9.06 40.46 7.74
N ASP A 330 9.98 41.30 8.22
CA ASP A 330 10.65 42.33 7.39
C ASP A 330 11.52 41.68 6.30
N THR A 331 12.27 40.64 6.63
CA THR A 331 13.15 39.92 5.70
C THR A 331 12.50 38.72 5.05
N ARG A 332 11.31 38.33 5.49
CA ARG A 332 10.61 37.10 5.10
C ARG A 332 11.47 35.88 5.28
N THR A 333 12.16 35.81 6.43
CA THR A 333 12.99 34.67 6.80
C THR A 333 12.56 34.07 8.14
N VAL A 334 12.87 32.80 8.34
CA VAL A 334 12.68 32.11 9.60
C VAL A 334 14.02 31.53 10.02
N ASP A 335 14.56 31.98 11.12
CA ASP A 335 15.72 31.38 11.74
C ASP A 335 15.27 30.12 12.50
N LEU A 336 15.99 29.03 12.35
CA LEU A 336 15.67 27.76 12.97
C LEU A 336 16.78 27.34 13.94
N ASN A 337 16.44 27.23 15.21
CA ASN A 337 17.31 26.67 16.22
C ASN A 337 16.78 25.31 16.67
N PHE A 338 17.53 24.23 16.37
CA PHE A 338 17.20 22.88 16.82
C PHE A 338 17.77 22.65 18.21
N LYS A 339 16.92 22.78 19.24
CA LYS A 339 17.32 22.57 20.63
C LYS A 339 17.20 21.11 21.00
N ILE A 340 18.35 20.48 21.34
CA ILE A 340 18.39 19.11 21.81
C ILE A 340 18.30 19.10 23.35
N LYS A 341 17.32 18.35 23.87
CA LYS A 341 17.19 18.19 25.34
C LYS A 341 18.15 17.13 25.86
N LYS A 342 18.88 17.46 26.94
CA LYS A 342 19.85 16.55 27.56
C LYS A 342 19.14 15.32 28.17
N THR A 343 19.70 14.12 27.94
CA THR A 343 19.29 12.85 28.52
C THR A 343 20.52 11.99 28.85
N ASN A 344 20.33 10.89 29.58
CA ASN A 344 21.39 9.93 29.90
C ASN A 344 21.47 8.85 28.82
N ARG A 345 22.65 8.22 28.68
CA ARG A 345 22.81 7.01 27.90
C ARG A 345 22.10 5.85 28.57
N ILE A 346 21.48 5.03 27.76
CA ILE A 346 20.79 3.81 28.20
C ILE A 346 21.30 2.66 27.37
N TYR A 347 21.43 1.48 28.00
CA TYR A 347 21.94 0.26 27.37
C TYR A 347 20.87 -0.84 27.41
N ILE A 348 20.92 -1.74 26.44
CA ILE A 348 20.05 -2.94 26.39
C ILE A 348 20.62 -3.97 27.38
N ASN A 349 19.83 -4.34 28.39
CA ASN A 349 20.21 -5.38 29.35
C ASN A 349 19.94 -6.79 28.80
N SER A 350 18.72 -7.02 28.28
CA SER A 350 18.30 -8.29 27.68
C SER A 350 17.31 -8.07 26.55
N ILE A 351 17.32 -8.99 25.57
CA ILE A 351 16.33 -9.05 24.50
C ILE A 351 15.52 -10.32 24.69
N ASN A 352 14.23 -10.17 25.03
CA ASN A 352 13.31 -11.28 25.26
C ASN A 352 12.43 -11.48 24.04
N LEU A 353 12.43 -12.67 23.44
CA LEU A 353 11.60 -13.02 22.31
C LEU A 353 10.32 -13.71 22.79
N LEU A 354 9.16 -13.25 22.33
CA LEU A 354 7.86 -13.72 22.78
C LEU A 354 6.92 -13.91 21.56
N GLY A 355 6.20 -15.03 21.51
CA GLY A 355 5.19 -15.29 20.49
C GLY A 355 5.69 -16.04 19.25
N ASN A 356 6.97 -16.33 19.13
CA ASN A 356 7.54 -17.11 18.03
C ASN A 356 7.42 -18.62 18.32
N VAL A 357 6.27 -19.19 17.96
CA VAL A 357 5.97 -20.62 18.20
C VAL A 357 6.61 -21.52 17.14
N ARG A 358 6.74 -21.01 15.91
CA ARG A 358 7.27 -21.75 14.75
C ARG A 358 8.67 -21.29 14.37
N THR A 359 8.90 -19.96 14.38
CA THR A 359 10.15 -19.37 13.95
C THR A 359 11.21 -19.49 15.05
N PHE A 360 12.38 -19.99 14.70
CA PHE A 360 13.49 -20.11 15.64
C PHE A 360 14.01 -18.72 16.07
N ASP A 361 14.46 -18.61 17.32
CA ASP A 361 15.03 -17.40 17.90
C ASP A 361 16.19 -16.85 17.03
N SER A 362 17.05 -17.73 16.53
CA SER A 362 18.18 -17.36 15.68
C SER A 362 17.76 -16.58 14.43
N VAL A 363 16.58 -16.91 13.85
CA VAL A 363 16.04 -16.20 12.68
C VAL A 363 15.67 -14.77 13.05
N ILE A 364 15.01 -14.59 14.18
CA ILE A 364 14.66 -13.24 14.68
C ILE A 364 15.95 -12.45 14.98
N TYR A 365 16.91 -13.05 15.70
CA TYR A 365 18.17 -12.38 16.02
C TYR A 365 18.98 -11.95 14.80
N HIS A 366 18.90 -12.63 13.66
CA HIS A 366 19.56 -12.21 12.42
C HIS A 366 19.00 -10.89 11.87
N HIS A 367 17.75 -10.58 12.18
CA HIS A 367 17.10 -9.36 11.71
C HIS A 367 17.18 -8.19 12.71
N LEU A 368 17.76 -8.43 13.91
CA LEU A 368 17.99 -7.40 14.90
C LEU A 368 19.38 -6.76 14.69
N PRO A 369 19.44 -5.45 14.39
CA PRO A 369 20.71 -4.73 14.22
C PRO A 369 21.38 -4.37 15.55
N MET A 370 20.83 -4.83 16.70
CA MET A 370 21.37 -4.60 18.03
C MET A 370 21.58 -5.91 18.78
N ARG A 371 22.38 -5.85 19.84
CA ARG A 371 22.67 -6.94 20.78
C ARG A 371 22.53 -6.47 22.23
N GLU A 372 22.48 -7.40 23.14
CA GLU A 372 22.59 -7.13 24.57
C GLU A 372 23.90 -6.43 24.89
N GLY A 373 23.85 -5.38 25.70
CA GLY A 373 24.97 -4.49 26.01
C GLY A 373 25.15 -3.31 25.05
N ASP A 374 24.43 -3.27 23.92
CA ASP A 374 24.49 -2.15 23.00
C ASP A 374 23.76 -0.91 23.54
N PRO A 375 24.13 0.29 23.11
CA PRO A 375 23.39 1.51 23.39
C PRO A 375 21.96 1.40 22.88
N PHE A 376 21.00 1.77 23.69
CA PHE A 376 19.59 1.77 23.33
C PHE A 376 19.27 2.93 22.39
N SER A 377 18.70 2.64 21.24
CA SER A 377 18.26 3.64 20.24
C SER A 377 16.86 3.32 19.74
N LEU A 378 15.94 4.27 19.83
CA LEU A 378 14.58 4.12 19.30
C LEU A 378 14.58 3.91 17.77
N GLN A 379 15.50 4.57 17.06
CA GLN A 379 15.63 4.40 15.62
C GLN A 379 16.12 3.00 15.27
N THR A 380 17.08 2.46 16.02
CA THR A 380 17.57 1.09 15.84
C THR A 380 16.46 0.07 16.11
N ILE A 381 15.62 0.31 17.13
CA ILE A 381 14.45 -0.51 17.45
C ILE A 381 13.43 -0.46 16.32
N GLU A 382 13.12 0.73 15.80
CA GLU A 382 12.18 0.86 14.68
C GLU A 382 12.72 0.19 13.41
N THR A 383 14.03 0.30 13.16
CA THR A 383 14.70 -0.42 12.06
C THR A 383 14.60 -1.93 12.27
N ALA A 384 14.80 -2.42 13.48
CA ALA A 384 14.64 -3.83 13.82
C ALA A 384 13.20 -4.31 13.58
N ARG A 385 12.22 -3.52 14.05
CA ARG A 385 10.81 -3.79 13.82
C ARG A 385 10.49 -3.89 12.32
N GLN A 386 10.97 -2.93 11.54
CA GLN A 386 10.79 -2.91 10.09
C GLN A 386 11.48 -4.09 9.41
N ASN A 387 12.70 -4.46 9.84
CA ASN A 387 13.40 -5.60 9.31
C ASN A 387 12.60 -6.90 9.53
N LEU A 388 12.08 -7.09 10.74
CA LEU A 388 11.22 -8.25 11.06
C LEU A 388 9.92 -8.22 10.24
N MET A 389 9.25 -7.08 10.13
CA MET A 389 8.04 -6.95 9.31
C MET A 389 8.30 -7.20 7.82
N ARG A 390 9.47 -6.78 7.30
CA ARG A 390 9.88 -7.04 5.90
C ARG A 390 10.06 -8.51 5.58
N THR A 391 10.34 -9.36 6.58
CA THR A 391 10.42 -10.81 6.37
C THR A 391 9.08 -11.41 5.94
N ARG A 392 7.97 -10.76 6.30
CA ARG A 392 6.60 -11.27 6.16
C ARG A 392 6.34 -12.58 6.92
N TYR A 393 7.15 -12.86 7.96
CA TYR A 393 6.92 -14.00 8.85
C TYR A 393 5.90 -13.66 9.92
N PHE A 394 5.74 -12.35 10.21
CA PHE A 394 4.95 -11.83 11.30
C PHE A 394 3.85 -10.89 10.77
N LYS A 395 2.66 -11.05 11.32
CA LYS A 395 1.51 -10.15 11.08
C LYS A 395 1.67 -8.85 11.86
N ASP A 396 2.23 -8.95 13.09
CA ASP A 396 2.55 -7.80 13.93
C ASP A 396 3.86 -8.04 14.68
N VAL A 397 4.60 -6.97 14.90
CA VAL A 397 5.84 -6.95 15.67
C VAL A 397 5.81 -5.74 16.60
N GLN A 398 5.75 -6.02 17.91
CA GLN A 398 5.80 -5.01 18.95
C GLN A 398 7.13 -5.09 19.68
N MET A 399 7.81 -3.96 19.80
CA MET A 399 9.05 -3.84 20.55
C MET A 399 8.80 -2.97 21.76
N VAL A 400 8.72 -3.59 22.95
CA VAL A 400 8.34 -2.93 24.19
C VAL A 400 9.56 -2.79 25.09
N PRO A 401 10.12 -1.57 25.20
CA PRO A 401 11.21 -1.31 26.13
C PRO A 401 10.68 -1.20 27.56
N THR A 402 11.27 -1.96 28.49
CA THR A 402 10.92 -1.98 29.90
C THR A 402 12.08 -1.47 30.73
N ARG A 403 11.88 -0.38 31.46
CA ARG A 403 12.90 0.19 32.35
C ARG A 403 13.17 -0.73 33.55
N LEU A 404 14.44 -0.91 33.87
CA LEU A 404 14.88 -1.55 35.08
C LEU A 404 15.01 -0.54 36.24
N ALA A 405 15.20 -1.06 37.46
CA ALA A 405 15.50 -0.24 38.62
C ALA A 405 16.81 0.55 38.47
N ASP A 406 17.77 0.02 37.71
CA ASP A 406 18.94 0.77 37.22
C ASP A 406 18.48 1.70 36.08
N ALA A 407 18.61 3.02 36.32
CA ALA A 407 18.14 4.05 35.41
C ALA A 407 18.83 4.03 34.00
N ASN A 408 19.97 3.33 33.87
CA ASN A 408 20.76 3.27 32.65
C ASN A 408 20.59 1.96 31.86
N MET A 409 19.70 1.07 32.30
CA MET A 409 19.47 -0.23 31.66
C MET A 409 17.99 -0.40 31.27
N MET A 410 17.73 -1.05 30.15
CA MET A 410 16.40 -1.44 29.67
C MET A 410 16.38 -2.85 29.16
N ASN A 411 15.32 -3.59 29.43
CA ASN A 411 14.99 -4.82 28.72
C ASN A 411 14.16 -4.49 27.48
N LEU A 412 14.36 -5.24 26.42
CA LEU A 412 13.58 -5.12 25.19
C LEU A 412 12.78 -6.40 24.97
N ASP A 413 11.48 -6.32 25.15
CA ASP A 413 10.58 -7.43 24.81
C ASP A 413 10.15 -7.31 23.35
N VAL A 414 10.54 -8.27 22.53
CA VAL A 414 10.17 -8.40 21.12
C VAL A 414 9.01 -9.37 21.05
N LYS A 415 7.79 -8.85 20.96
CA LYS A 415 6.55 -9.63 20.85
C LYS A 415 6.18 -9.76 19.40
N VAL A 416 6.05 -10.98 18.89
CA VAL A 416 5.69 -11.25 17.50
C VAL A 416 4.38 -12.03 17.42
N GLU A 417 3.56 -11.70 16.42
CA GLU A 417 2.40 -12.48 16.01
C GLU A 417 2.71 -13.13 14.67
N GLU A 418 2.89 -14.45 14.64
CA GLU A 418 3.25 -15.16 13.43
C GLU A 418 2.10 -15.26 12.44
N GLN A 419 2.41 -15.24 11.16
CA GLN A 419 1.46 -15.50 10.07
C GLN A 419 1.92 -16.64 9.19
N PRO A 420 1.04 -17.22 8.35
CA PRO A 420 1.44 -18.19 7.34
C PRO A 420 2.49 -17.58 6.39
N THR A 421 3.59 -18.32 6.17
CA THR A 421 4.73 -17.90 5.32
C THR A 421 4.73 -18.59 3.96
N GLY A 422 3.81 -19.52 3.77
CA GLY A 422 3.55 -20.18 2.49
C GLY A 422 2.69 -19.31 1.58
N GLU A 423 3.14 -19.08 0.36
CA GLU A 423 2.46 -18.31 -0.67
C GLU A 423 2.17 -19.23 -1.87
N LEU A 424 0.93 -19.27 -2.28
CA LEU A 424 0.51 -19.87 -3.55
C LEU A 424 0.30 -18.73 -4.53
N SER A 425 1.06 -18.71 -5.63
CA SER A 425 0.93 -17.72 -6.69
C SER A 425 0.45 -18.37 -7.97
N GLY A 426 -0.39 -17.67 -8.70
CA GLY A 426 -0.83 -18.04 -10.03
C GLY A 426 -0.94 -16.80 -10.89
N GLY A 427 -0.80 -16.95 -12.19
CA GLY A 427 -0.93 -15.82 -13.10
C GLY A 427 -1.16 -16.26 -14.51
N PHE A 428 -1.72 -15.36 -15.31
CA PHE A 428 -1.78 -15.54 -16.75
C PHE A 428 -1.40 -14.21 -17.41
N GLY A 429 -0.88 -14.33 -18.60
CA GLY A 429 -0.48 -13.16 -19.36
C GLY A 429 -0.52 -13.42 -20.85
N TRP A 430 -0.35 -12.35 -21.60
CA TRP A 430 -0.21 -12.41 -23.04
C TRP A 430 0.78 -11.36 -23.52
N SER A 431 1.61 -11.73 -24.47
CA SER A 431 2.46 -10.77 -25.15
C SER A 431 2.51 -11.06 -26.66
N THR A 432 2.78 -10.04 -27.44
CA THR A 432 2.97 -10.17 -28.90
C THR A 432 4.17 -11.07 -29.26
N ILE A 433 5.07 -11.31 -28.31
CA ILE A 433 6.28 -12.12 -28.51
C ILE A 433 6.06 -13.56 -28.05
N ASN A 434 5.63 -13.74 -26.79
CA ASN A 434 5.56 -15.05 -26.15
C ASN A 434 4.17 -15.70 -26.25
N GLY A 435 3.19 -14.99 -26.83
CA GLY A 435 1.82 -15.46 -26.90
C GLY A 435 1.17 -15.50 -25.52
N PHE A 436 0.23 -16.40 -25.34
CA PHE A 436 -0.41 -16.65 -24.05
C PHE A 436 0.54 -17.39 -23.10
N MET A 437 0.57 -16.96 -21.83
CA MET A 437 1.39 -17.55 -20.78
C MET A 437 0.58 -17.79 -19.51
N VAL A 438 0.91 -18.86 -18.81
CA VAL A 438 0.37 -19.21 -17.50
C VAL A 438 1.52 -19.56 -16.57
N ASP A 439 1.50 -18.97 -15.39
CA ASP A 439 2.48 -19.20 -14.34
C ASP A 439 1.77 -19.72 -13.08
N ALA A 440 2.42 -20.63 -12.38
CA ALA A 440 1.99 -21.11 -11.08
C ALA A 440 3.21 -21.32 -10.19
N GLY A 441 3.08 -21.03 -8.91
CA GLY A 441 4.19 -21.17 -7.98
C GLY A 441 3.75 -21.39 -6.54
N ILE A 442 4.58 -22.10 -5.80
CA ILE A 442 4.48 -22.26 -4.35
C ILE A 442 5.81 -21.77 -3.79
N THR A 443 5.75 -20.84 -2.86
CA THR A 443 6.92 -20.35 -2.13
C THR A 443 6.66 -20.48 -0.64
N GLU A 444 7.56 -21.14 0.09
CA GLU A 444 7.62 -21.13 1.54
C GLU A 444 8.85 -20.31 1.96
N SER A 445 8.62 -19.19 2.63
CA SER A 445 9.70 -18.26 2.98
C SER A 445 10.33 -18.53 4.35
N ASN A 446 9.70 -19.35 5.18
CA ASN A 446 10.20 -19.73 6.50
C ASN A 446 10.10 -21.24 6.70
N PHE A 447 10.70 -21.99 5.78
CA PHE A 447 10.62 -23.46 5.78
C PHE A 447 11.13 -24.04 7.11
N MET A 448 10.29 -24.83 7.77
CA MET A 448 10.52 -25.40 9.10
C MET A 448 10.88 -24.38 10.19
N GLY A 449 10.48 -23.12 10.04
CA GLY A 449 10.77 -22.04 11.01
C GLY A 449 12.22 -21.56 11.02
N ARG A 450 13.05 -21.96 10.05
CA ARG A 450 14.48 -21.68 9.98
C ARG A 450 14.84 -20.48 9.11
N GLY A 451 13.85 -19.76 8.58
CA GLY A 451 14.07 -18.67 7.63
C GLY A 451 14.56 -19.14 6.25
N GLN A 452 14.54 -20.44 6.01
CA GLN A 452 14.92 -21.04 4.72
C GLN A 452 13.80 -20.80 3.70
N ILE A 453 14.19 -20.58 2.43
CA ILE A 453 13.24 -20.33 1.36
C ILE A 453 13.21 -21.55 0.43
N VAL A 454 12.03 -22.12 0.26
CA VAL A 454 11.75 -23.18 -0.72
C VAL A 454 10.79 -22.66 -1.76
N GLN A 455 11.11 -22.83 -3.02
CA GLN A 455 10.29 -22.34 -4.12
C GLN A 455 10.14 -23.41 -5.20
N LEU A 456 8.90 -23.63 -5.63
CA LEU A 456 8.56 -24.42 -6.80
C LEU A 456 7.75 -23.53 -7.74
N LYS A 457 8.24 -23.35 -8.97
CA LYS A 457 7.58 -22.53 -10.00
C LYS A 457 7.45 -23.32 -11.29
N GLY A 458 6.32 -23.14 -11.98
CA GLY A 458 6.07 -23.61 -13.32
C GLY A 458 5.53 -22.47 -14.20
N SER A 459 6.02 -22.40 -15.43
CA SER A 459 5.57 -21.44 -16.43
C SER A 459 5.38 -22.14 -17.76
N ILE A 460 4.27 -21.85 -18.44
CA ILE A 460 3.96 -22.35 -19.76
C ILE A 460 3.55 -21.16 -20.62
N ALA A 461 4.34 -20.91 -21.66
CA ALA A 461 4.04 -19.96 -22.74
C ALA A 461 4.02 -20.68 -24.08
N GLN A 462 3.62 -19.99 -25.14
CA GLN A 462 3.52 -20.56 -26.47
C GLN A 462 4.84 -21.17 -26.96
N TYR A 463 5.96 -20.49 -26.69
CA TYR A 463 7.30 -20.89 -27.17
C TYR A 463 8.25 -21.28 -26.04
N GLN A 464 7.79 -21.27 -24.79
CA GLN A 464 8.63 -21.58 -23.63
C GLN A 464 7.85 -22.35 -22.60
N ARG A 465 8.52 -23.35 -21.99
CA ARG A 465 8.02 -24.05 -20.79
C ARG A 465 9.16 -24.08 -19.78
N GLN A 466 8.84 -23.85 -18.52
CA GLN A 466 9.83 -23.84 -17.46
C GLN A 466 9.28 -24.47 -16.20
N ALA A 467 10.12 -25.25 -15.52
CA ALA A 467 9.91 -25.69 -14.15
C ALA A 467 11.17 -25.36 -13.35
N LEU A 468 11.00 -24.84 -12.15
CA LEU A 468 12.09 -24.45 -11.25
C LEU A 468 11.79 -24.93 -9.84
N PHE A 469 12.74 -25.63 -9.26
CA PHE A 469 12.83 -25.84 -7.82
C PHE A 469 14.05 -25.09 -7.30
N SER A 470 13.88 -24.31 -6.24
CA SER A 470 14.95 -23.53 -5.61
C SER A 470 14.89 -23.68 -4.10
N PHE A 471 16.05 -23.88 -3.49
CA PHE A 471 16.26 -23.87 -2.04
C PHE A 471 17.28 -22.79 -1.70
N THR A 472 17.02 -22.00 -0.68
CA THR A 472 17.97 -20.97 -0.20
C THR A 472 18.01 -20.96 1.32
N GLU A 473 19.21 -21.05 1.88
CA GLU A 473 19.54 -20.78 3.27
C GLU A 473 20.15 -19.36 3.34
N PRO A 474 19.47 -18.36 3.89
CA PRO A 474 19.97 -16.97 3.92
C PRO A 474 21.18 -16.77 4.83
N TYR A 475 21.32 -17.59 5.89
CA TYR A 475 22.34 -17.43 6.94
C TYR A 475 23.15 -18.71 7.13
N LEU A 476 23.82 -19.16 6.08
CA LEU A 476 24.63 -20.37 6.11
C LEU A 476 25.71 -20.27 7.18
N PHE A 477 25.84 -21.28 8.04
CA PHE A 477 26.74 -21.30 9.20
C PHE A 477 26.52 -20.13 10.17
N ASN A 478 25.29 -19.63 10.28
CA ASN A 478 24.95 -18.52 11.17
C ASN A 478 25.69 -17.20 10.83
N ARG A 479 26.03 -17.00 9.56
CA ARG A 479 26.73 -15.81 9.03
C ARG A 479 25.88 -15.15 7.94
N GLU A 480 26.18 -13.91 7.60
CA GLU A 480 25.59 -13.20 6.44
C GLU A 480 26.12 -13.77 5.12
N LEU A 481 25.99 -15.07 4.97
CA LEU A 481 26.34 -15.85 3.80
C LEU A 481 25.13 -16.67 3.38
N SER A 482 24.55 -16.35 2.24
CA SER A 482 23.47 -17.17 1.69
C SER A 482 24.03 -18.34 0.90
N GLY A 483 23.45 -19.52 1.09
CA GLY A 483 23.75 -20.71 0.30
C GLY A 483 22.47 -21.30 -0.27
N GLY A 484 22.55 -21.88 -1.45
CA GLY A 484 21.38 -22.47 -2.05
C GLY A 484 21.67 -23.33 -3.26
N PHE A 485 20.64 -24.01 -3.73
CA PHE A 485 20.71 -24.75 -4.98
C PHE A 485 19.41 -24.62 -5.79
N ASP A 486 19.58 -24.75 -7.10
CA ASP A 486 18.48 -24.68 -8.06
C ASP A 486 18.49 -25.95 -8.92
N VAL A 487 17.31 -26.45 -9.22
CA VAL A 487 17.06 -27.46 -10.24
C VAL A 487 16.02 -26.90 -11.19
N SER A 488 16.36 -26.77 -12.46
CA SER A 488 15.43 -26.21 -13.44
C SER A 488 15.42 -27.00 -14.73
N TYR A 489 14.27 -27.09 -15.33
CA TYR A 489 14.07 -27.56 -16.69
C TYR A 489 13.44 -26.43 -17.51
N THR A 490 14.00 -26.14 -18.65
CA THR A 490 13.49 -25.11 -19.57
C THR A 490 13.50 -25.65 -20.99
N GLN A 491 12.38 -25.55 -21.65
CA GLN A 491 12.21 -25.85 -23.08
C GLN A 491 11.93 -24.57 -23.84
N TYR A 492 12.71 -24.31 -24.88
CA TYR A 492 12.53 -23.21 -25.82
C TYR A 492 12.24 -23.76 -27.21
N LYS A 493 11.12 -23.37 -27.83
CA LYS A 493 10.73 -23.69 -29.20
C LYS A 493 10.89 -22.46 -30.11
N TYR A 494 12.07 -21.90 -30.12
CA TYR A 494 12.39 -20.67 -30.83
C TYR A 494 12.51 -20.85 -32.34
N SER A 495 12.56 -22.08 -32.84
CA SER A 495 12.41 -22.35 -34.28
C SER A 495 11.06 -21.90 -34.86
N GLN A 496 10.03 -21.83 -33.99
CA GLN A 496 8.67 -21.37 -34.34
C GLN A 496 8.49 -19.85 -34.14
N LEU A 497 9.39 -19.21 -33.40
CA LEU A 497 9.42 -17.78 -33.21
C LEU A 497 10.46 -17.17 -34.16
N GLY A 498 10.01 -16.52 -35.20
CA GLY A 498 10.89 -16.00 -36.28
C GLY A 498 12.21 -15.42 -35.77
N GLY A 499 13.23 -15.49 -36.60
CA GLY A 499 14.55 -14.91 -36.31
C GLY A 499 15.55 -15.81 -35.58
N TYR A 500 15.17 -16.69 -34.70
CA TYR A 500 16.11 -17.51 -33.90
C TYR A 500 16.60 -18.78 -34.66
N GLY A 501 15.70 -19.56 -35.25
CA GLY A 501 16.00 -20.77 -36.01
C GLY A 501 16.61 -21.92 -35.21
N TYR A 502 16.33 -22.01 -33.90
CA TYR A 502 16.78 -23.10 -33.02
C TYR A 502 15.75 -23.43 -31.94
N ASP A 503 15.80 -24.66 -31.43
CA ASP A 503 15.12 -25.06 -30.20
C ASP A 503 16.15 -25.52 -29.16
N ARG A 504 15.80 -25.43 -27.89
CA ARG A 504 16.66 -25.87 -26.79
C ARG A 504 15.84 -26.43 -25.64
N ASP A 505 16.18 -27.64 -25.24
CA ASP A 505 15.74 -28.22 -23.99
C ASP A 505 16.94 -28.25 -23.05
N SER A 506 16.80 -27.67 -21.86
CA SER A 506 17.89 -27.49 -20.90
C SER A 506 17.48 -27.96 -19.51
N PHE A 507 18.20 -28.89 -18.96
CA PHE A 507 18.12 -29.28 -17.55
C PHE A 507 19.34 -28.76 -16.82
N VAL A 508 19.14 -27.97 -15.76
CA VAL A 508 20.23 -27.32 -15.02
C VAL A 508 20.14 -27.65 -13.55
N VAL A 509 21.28 -28.04 -12.96
CA VAL A 509 21.49 -28.11 -11.52
C VAL A 509 22.56 -27.11 -11.15
N ALA A 510 22.30 -26.24 -10.19
CA ALA A 510 23.26 -25.21 -9.81
C ALA A 510 23.31 -25.03 -8.28
N GLY A 511 24.52 -24.84 -7.75
CA GLY A 511 24.75 -24.34 -6.40
C GLY A 511 25.05 -22.85 -6.41
N ARG A 512 24.64 -22.14 -5.37
CA ARG A 512 24.81 -20.69 -5.21
C ARG A 512 25.41 -20.37 -3.85
N LEU A 513 26.31 -19.40 -3.81
CA LEU A 513 26.79 -18.73 -2.60
C LEU A 513 26.71 -17.23 -2.81
N GLY A 514 26.14 -16.52 -1.86
CA GLY A 514 25.96 -15.07 -1.94
C GLY A 514 26.30 -14.40 -0.61
N TRP A 515 26.92 -13.24 -0.68
CA TRP A 515 27.25 -12.44 0.49
C TRP A 515 27.14 -10.95 0.18
N ARG A 516 26.87 -10.18 1.23
CA ARG A 516 26.82 -8.73 1.17
C ARG A 516 28.23 -8.16 1.39
N LEU A 517 28.69 -7.31 0.49
CA LEU A 517 29.96 -6.60 0.62
C LEU A 517 29.77 -5.26 1.34
N THR A 518 28.67 -4.56 1.02
CA THR A 518 28.21 -3.33 1.66
C THR A 518 26.69 -3.28 1.60
N ASP A 519 26.07 -2.23 2.13
CA ASP A 519 24.60 -2.06 2.09
C ASP A 519 24.03 -2.03 0.66
N HIS A 520 24.86 -1.68 -0.32
CA HIS A 520 24.46 -1.56 -1.72
C HIS A 520 25.10 -2.62 -2.64
N TRP A 521 26.13 -3.31 -2.20
CA TRP A 521 26.85 -4.27 -3.01
C TRP A 521 26.66 -5.70 -2.52
N THR A 522 26.23 -6.57 -3.41
CA THR A 522 26.15 -8.01 -3.16
C THR A 522 26.93 -8.78 -4.21
N GLN A 523 27.61 -9.84 -3.80
CA GLN A 523 28.29 -10.75 -4.69
C GLN A 523 27.67 -12.13 -4.60
N THR A 524 27.47 -12.77 -5.75
CA THR A 524 26.97 -14.14 -5.84
C THR A 524 27.89 -14.97 -6.71
N MET A 525 28.29 -16.13 -6.23
CA MET A 525 28.95 -17.16 -7.01
C MET A 525 27.97 -18.28 -7.35
N ARG A 526 28.08 -18.83 -8.54
CA ARG A 526 27.20 -19.91 -9.04
C ARG A 526 28.03 -20.96 -9.75
N LEU A 527 27.90 -22.20 -9.32
CA LEU A 527 28.41 -23.38 -10.02
C LEU A 527 27.23 -24.14 -10.60
N ALA A 528 27.22 -24.36 -11.91
CA ALA A 528 26.11 -24.99 -12.61
C ALA A 528 26.56 -26.09 -13.54
N ALA A 529 25.78 -27.17 -13.58
CA ALA A 529 25.82 -28.20 -14.61
C ALA A 529 24.55 -28.10 -15.45
N SER A 530 24.69 -27.91 -16.75
CA SER A 530 23.59 -27.84 -17.71
C SER A 530 23.70 -29.00 -18.70
N PHE A 531 22.58 -29.69 -18.89
CA PHE A 531 22.43 -30.79 -19.83
C PHE A 531 21.43 -30.36 -20.91
N ASP A 532 21.98 -29.95 -22.05
CA ASP A 532 21.22 -29.32 -23.12
C ASP A 532 21.01 -30.28 -24.28
N GLN A 533 19.80 -30.24 -24.87
CA GLN A 533 19.51 -30.81 -26.18
C GLN A 533 19.11 -29.64 -27.08
N ASN A 534 19.93 -29.41 -28.10
CA ASN A 534 19.77 -28.27 -28.99
C ASN A 534 19.41 -28.76 -30.40
N TYR A 535 18.35 -28.23 -30.97
CA TYR A 535 18.00 -28.40 -32.38
C TYR A 535 18.35 -27.13 -33.12
N ASP A 536 19.13 -27.27 -34.17
CA ASP A 536 19.45 -26.15 -35.08
C ASP A 536 18.88 -26.43 -36.47
N LEU A 537 18.03 -25.57 -36.93
CA LEU A 537 17.37 -25.68 -38.23
C LEU A 537 18.37 -25.74 -39.41
N GLN A 538 19.48 -25.01 -39.25
CA GLN A 538 20.52 -24.90 -40.26
C GLN A 538 21.38 -26.18 -40.35
N LEU A 539 21.61 -26.82 -39.22
CA LEU A 539 22.36 -28.09 -39.14
C LEU A 539 21.47 -29.32 -39.30
N GLY A 540 20.13 -29.14 -39.24
CA GLY A 540 19.15 -30.19 -39.48
C GLY A 540 19.12 -31.31 -38.47
N GLY A 541 19.49 -31.09 -37.21
CA GLY A 541 19.53 -32.14 -36.23
C GLY A 541 19.58 -31.69 -34.77
N TRP A 542 19.39 -32.67 -33.86
CA TRP A 542 19.55 -32.49 -32.42
C TRP A 542 20.97 -32.79 -31.99
N ASN A 543 21.55 -31.87 -31.25
CA ASN A 543 22.88 -32.00 -30.63
C ASN A 543 22.76 -31.96 -29.12
N LYS A 544 23.49 -32.83 -28.42
CA LYS A 544 23.58 -32.82 -26.97
C LYS A 544 24.82 -32.02 -26.55
N ALA A 545 24.65 -31.23 -25.49
CA ALA A 545 25.74 -30.47 -24.90
C ALA A 545 25.68 -30.56 -23.38
N ASN A 546 26.79 -30.87 -22.77
CA ASN A 546 26.97 -30.81 -21.32
C ASN A 546 27.85 -29.61 -21.00
N LEU A 547 27.33 -28.66 -20.22
CA LEU A 547 28.06 -27.45 -19.87
C LEU A 547 28.27 -27.39 -18.36
N TYR A 548 29.48 -27.17 -17.94
CA TYR A 548 29.83 -26.92 -16.55
C TYR A 548 30.32 -25.47 -16.43
N THR A 549 29.62 -24.67 -15.61
CA THR A 549 29.85 -23.24 -15.57
C THR A 549 30.10 -22.79 -14.14
N LEU A 550 31.18 -22.04 -13.95
CA LEU A 550 31.44 -21.27 -12.72
C LEU A 550 31.31 -19.79 -13.05
N GLY A 551 30.41 -19.12 -12.41
CA GLY A 551 30.16 -17.70 -12.60
C GLY A 551 30.19 -16.92 -11.29
N THR A 552 30.47 -15.64 -11.41
CA THR A 552 30.30 -14.66 -10.33
C THR A 552 29.53 -13.46 -10.86
N ASN A 553 28.66 -12.93 -10.03
CA ASN A 553 27.89 -11.72 -10.30
C ASN A 553 28.07 -10.74 -9.15
N LEU A 554 28.46 -9.51 -9.48
CA LEU A 554 28.56 -8.38 -8.56
C LEU A 554 27.40 -7.43 -8.86
N ARG A 555 26.48 -7.26 -7.90
CA ARG A 555 25.32 -6.43 -8.03
C ARG A 555 25.40 -5.19 -7.15
N TYR A 556 25.19 -4.04 -7.77
CA TYR A 556 24.92 -2.77 -7.08
C TYR A 556 23.42 -2.51 -7.06
N TYR A 557 22.87 -2.20 -5.89
CA TYR A 557 21.45 -1.90 -5.73
C TYR A 557 21.25 -0.71 -4.82
N ASN A 558 20.73 0.38 -5.38
CA ASN A 558 20.38 1.58 -4.63
C ASN A 558 19.11 2.17 -5.25
N LEU A 559 17.96 1.47 -5.03
CA LEU A 559 16.66 1.98 -5.43
C LEU A 559 15.91 2.47 -4.20
N ASN A 560 15.50 3.71 -4.24
CA ASN A 560 14.54 4.26 -3.31
C ASN A 560 13.13 4.10 -3.89
N THR A 561 12.30 3.29 -3.22
CA THR A 561 10.95 2.97 -3.67
C THR A 561 9.95 3.80 -2.90
N ASN A 562 9.20 4.63 -3.59
CA ASN A 562 8.02 5.26 -3.02
C ASN A 562 6.79 4.40 -3.35
N PHE A 563 6.31 3.65 -2.35
CA PHE A 563 5.18 2.74 -2.50
C PHE A 563 3.86 3.48 -2.78
N GLN A 564 3.68 4.69 -2.26
CA GLN A 564 2.46 5.47 -2.47
C GLN A 564 2.30 5.95 -3.91
N GLN A 565 3.41 6.25 -4.58
CA GLN A 565 3.41 6.77 -5.96
C GLN A 565 3.77 5.70 -7.00
N ASN A 566 4.07 4.48 -6.58
CA ASN A 566 4.57 3.38 -7.42
C ASN A 566 5.74 3.84 -8.32
N THR A 567 6.68 4.58 -7.75
CA THR A 567 7.83 5.15 -8.45
C THR A 567 9.12 4.81 -7.73
N HIS A 568 10.15 4.54 -8.52
CA HIS A 568 11.47 4.20 -8.03
C HIS A 568 12.48 5.26 -8.50
N THR A 569 13.46 5.57 -7.65
CA THR A 569 14.63 6.39 -8.04
C THR A 569 15.89 5.69 -7.59
N GLY A 570 16.93 5.77 -8.39
CA GLY A 570 18.24 5.23 -8.06
C GLY A 570 18.87 4.46 -9.21
N ILE A 571 19.85 3.63 -8.88
CA ILE A 571 20.66 2.89 -9.84
C ILE A 571 20.71 1.42 -9.42
N VAL A 572 20.55 0.54 -10.41
CA VAL A 572 20.84 -0.89 -10.30
C VAL A 572 21.86 -1.24 -11.35
N GLY A 573 22.89 -1.99 -10.96
CA GLY A 573 23.92 -2.47 -11.89
C GLY A 573 24.30 -3.90 -11.57
N ASP A 574 24.53 -4.69 -12.59
CA ASP A 574 24.97 -6.08 -12.50
C ASP A 574 26.23 -6.27 -13.37
N LEU A 575 27.27 -6.86 -12.80
CA LEU A 575 28.51 -7.22 -13.51
C LEU A 575 28.73 -8.72 -13.33
N GLY A 576 28.64 -9.47 -14.41
CA GLY A 576 28.74 -10.92 -14.42
C GLY A 576 29.93 -11.42 -15.24
N VAL A 577 30.66 -12.38 -14.70
CA VAL A 577 31.69 -13.14 -15.42
C VAL A 577 31.45 -14.61 -15.17
N ALA A 578 31.45 -15.41 -16.23
CA ALA A 578 31.25 -16.86 -16.12
C ALA A 578 32.21 -17.59 -17.07
N TYR A 579 32.88 -18.60 -16.53
CA TYR A 579 33.65 -19.57 -17.28
C TYR A 579 32.83 -20.84 -17.46
N THR A 580 32.64 -21.25 -18.69
CA THR A 580 32.04 -22.55 -19.08
C THR A 580 33.17 -23.43 -19.67
N GLY A 581 33.26 -24.65 -19.18
CA GLY A 581 34.32 -25.57 -19.60
C GLY A 581 34.37 -26.80 -18.71
N PHE A 582 35.43 -27.00 -17.95
CA PHE A 582 35.62 -28.13 -17.00
C PHE A 582 35.35 -29.51 -17.61
N GLY A 583 35.77 -29.72 -18.87
CA GLY A 583 35.57 -30.97 -19.61
C GLY A 583 34.17 -31.11 -20.22
N GLY A 584 33.37 -30.03 -20.25
CA GLY A 584 32.07 -30.00 -20.96
C GLY A 584 32.25 -29.94 -22.48
N THR A 585 31.12 -29.87 -23.18
CA THR A 585 31.07 -29.90 -24.67
C THR A 585 31.64 -28.65 -25.33
N ASN A 586 31.52 -27.49 -24.65
CA ASN A 586 31.98 -26.21 -25.17
C ASN A 586 32.74 -25.43 -24.09
N THR A 587 33.76 -24.68 -24.50
CA THR A 587 34.60 -23.91 -23.59
C THR A 587 34.62 -22.44 -24.00
N PHE A 588 34.07 -21.58 -23.15
CA PHE A 588 34.01 -20.14 -23.38
C PHE A 588 33.88 -19.32 -22.09
N MET A 589 34.25 -18.05 -22.17
CA MET A 589 33.96 -17.03 -21.15
C MET A 589 32.75 -16.21 -21.59
N ARG A 590 31.94 -15.84 -20.61
CA ARG A 590 30.82 -14.90 -20.80
C ARG A 590 31.00 -13.73 -19.86
N TYR A 591 30.89 -12.53 -20.40
CA TYR A 591 30.95 -11.27 -19.66
C TYR A 591 29.61 -10.55 -19.90
N ASN A 592 28.93 -10.13 -18.85
CA ASN A 592 27.72 -9.32 -18.93
C ASN A 592 27.87 -8.10 -18.03
N ALA A 593 27.32 -6.98 -18.47
CA ALA A 593 27.21 -5.78 -17.68
C ALA A 593 25.86 -5.11 -17.97
N ASP A 594 25.05 -4.96 -16.95
CA ASP A 594 23.73 -4.37 -17.06
C ASP A 594 23.64 -3.19 -16.08
N ILE A 595 23.11 -2.06 -16.52
CA ILE A 595 22.88 -0.89 -15.68
C ILE A 595 21.52 -0.28 -16.00
N THR A 596 20.78 0.06 -14.95
CA THR A 596 19.52 0.79 -15.05
C THR A 596 19.56 1.95 -14.08
N ALA A 597 19.28 3.16 -14.57
CA ALA A 597 19.13 4.35 -13.76
C ALA A 597 17.71 4.90 -13.89
N LEU A 598 17.13 5.29 -12.76
CA LEU A 598 15.80 5.84 -12.64
C LEU A 598 15.89 7.17 -11.91
N LEU A 599 15.44 8.24 -12.54
CA LEU A 599 15.45 9.59 -11.99
C LEU A 599 14.04 10.20 -12.08
N LYS A 600 13.63 10.90 -11.04
CA LYS A 600 12.39 11.67 -11.03
C LYS A 600 12.69 13.14 -11.27
N PHE A 601 11.75 13.87 -11.88
CA PHE A 601 11.81 15.30 -12.10
C PHE A 601 10.40 15.89 -12.26
N PHE A 602 10.25 17.19 -12.17
CA PHE A 602 8.97 17.90 -12.22
C PHE A 602 7.91 17.31 -11.28
N ASP A 603 8.03 17.59 -9.99
CA ASP A 603 7.08 17.20 -8.94
C ASP A 603 6.86 15.68 -8.83
N ASP A 604 7.91 14.90 -9.08
CA ASP A 604 7.92 13.42 -9.02
C ASP A 604 6.95 12.71 -9.99
N ARG A 605 6.24 13.44 -10.82
CA ARG A 605 5.28 12.87 -11.79
C ARG A 605 5.96 12.38 -13.07
N TRP A 606 7.11 12.95 -13.39
CA TRP A 606 7.91 12.56 -14.55
C TRP A 606 9.04 11.65 -14.11
N GLN A 607 9.28 10.60 -14.85
CA GLN A 607 10.36 9.67 -14.58
C GLN A 607 11.22 9.46 -15.83
N PHE A 608 12.50 9.71 -15.70
CA PHE A 608 13.50 9.31 -16.67
C PHE A 608 14.04 7.93 -16.30
N ARG A 609 14.05 7.04 -17.26
CA ARG A 609 14.64 5.70 -17.14
C ARG A 609 15.65 5.52 -18.26
N THR A 610 16.86 5.09 -17.94
CA THR A 610 17.79 4.58 -18.92
C THR A 610 18.32 3.23 -18.48
N SER A 611 18.41 2.30 -19.43
CA SER A 611 18.96 0.96 -19.21
C SER A 611 19.93 0.63 -20.33
N TRP A 612 21.05 0.02 -19.98
CA TRP A 612 22.07 -0.43 -20.90
C TRP A 612 22.49 -1.84 -20.55
N GLU A 613 22.66 -2.68 -21.59
CA GLU A 613 23.11 -4.05 -21.47
C GLU A 613 24.29 -4.27 -22.41
N PHE A 614 25.34 -4.87 -21.89
CA PHE A 614 26.52 -5.26 -22.62
C PHE A 614 26.78 -6.75 -22.39
N GLY A 615 27.07 -7.46 -23.46
CA GLY A 615 27.41 -8.87 -23.38
C GLY A 615 28.57 -9.19 -24.32
N TYR A 616 29.51 -10.02 -23.86
CA TYR A 616 30.61 -10.50 -24.66
C TYR A 616 30.88 -11.97 -24.39
N LEU A 617 31.05 -12.74 -25.46
CA LEU A 617 31.40 -14.16 -25.44
C LEU A 617 32.81 -14.33 -26.05
N GLN A 618 33.69 -14.94 -25.30
CA GLN A 618 35.04 -15.29 -25.74
C GLN A 618 35.15 -16.81 -25.81
N SER A 619 35.26 -17.38 -27.00
CA SER A 619 35.60 -18.79 -27.13
C SER A 619 37.04 -19.03 -26.67
N LEU A 620 37.24 -20.12 -25.97
CA LEU A 620 38.56 -20.59 -25.55
C LEU A 620 38.97 -21.83 -26.34
N GLU A 621 38.18 -22.21 -27.37
CA GLU A 621 38.48 -23.27 -28.32
C GLU A 621 39.18 -22.68 -29.57
N GLY A 622 40.01 -23.46 -30.24
CA GLY A 622 40.90 -22.97 -31.29
C GLY A 622 40.25 -22.41 -32.54
N ASP A 623 38.95 -22.74 -32.80
CA ASP A 623 38.20 -22.24 -33.94
C ASP A 623 37.29 -21.04 -33.62
N ASN A 624 37.37 -20.54 -32.40
CA ASN A 624 36.50 -19.47 -31.88
C ASN A 624 34.99 -19.75 -32.08
N TYR A 625 34.60 -21.02 -32.12
CA TYR A 625 33.21 -21.40 -32.34
C TYR A 625 32.41 -21.46 -31.03
N ILE A 626 31.28 -20.81 -31.00
CA ILE A 626 30.27 -20.91 -29.94
C ILE A 626 28.94 -21.23 -30.64
N PRO A 627 28.26 -22.33 -30.27
CA PRO A 627 26.96 -22.67 -30.88
C PRO A 627 25.95 -21.53 -30.80
N ARG A 628 25.13 -21.38 -31.82
CA ARG A 628 24.17 -20.30 -31.97
C ARG A 628 23.25 -20.16 -30.76
N VAL A 629 22.81 -21.24 -30.18
CA VAL A 629 21.93 -21.29 -28.99
C VAL A 629 22.49 -20.58 -27.75
N TYR A 630 23.81 -20.31 -27.71
CA TYR A 630 24.47 -19.62 -26.59
C TYR A 630 24.86 -18.18 -26.91
N ARG A 631 24.66 -17.72 -28.16
CA ARG A 631 25.00 -16.38 -28.62
C ARG A 631 23.94 -15.36 -28.23
N TYR A 632 24.27 -14.09 -28.46
CA TYR A 632 23.35 -12.99 -28.24
C TYR A 632 22.47 -12.75 -29.47
N PHE A 633 21.23 -12.29 -29.20
CA PHE A 633 20.28 -11.84 -30.20
C PHE A 633 19.65 -10.53 -29.71
N LEU A 634 19.20 -9.65 -30.61
CA LEU A 634 18.55 -8.40 -30.31
C LEU A 634 17.27 -8.21 -31.15
N GLY A 635 16.30 -7.53 -30.57
CA GLY A 635 14.97 -7.25 -31.12
C GLY A 635 13.88 -7.50 -30.08
N GLY A 636 12.64 -7.28 -30.45
CA GLY A 636 11.50 -7.39 -29.55
C GLY A 636 11.56 -6.38 -28.41
N GLU A 637 11.51 -6.84 -27.17
CA GLU A 637 11.55 -5.98 -25.98
C GLU A 637 12.92 -5.33 -25.76
N SER A 638 14.03 -5.93 -26.24
CA SER A 638 15.38 -5.39 -26.08
C SER A 638 15.70 -4.27 -27.08
N LEU A 639 14.93 -4.18 -28.16
CA LEU A 639 15.06 -3.14 -29.21
C LEU A 639 13.71 -3.01 -29.90
N ARG A 640 12.82 -2.22 -29.34
CA ARG A 640 11.44 -2.02 -29.83
C ARG A 640 11.46 -1.42 -31.24
N GLY A 641 10.50 -1.81 -32.09
CA GLY A 641 10.49 -1.46 -33.49
C GLY A 641 11.06 -2.56 -34.39
N PHE A 642 11.84 -3.49 -33.82
CA PHE A 642 12.36 -4.68 -34.52
C PHE A 642 11.74 -5.96 -33.96
N ASP A 643 11.58 -6.98 -34.78
CA ASP A 643 11.09 -8.28 -34.34
C ASP A 643 12.12 -9.00 -33.46
N VAL A 644 11.72 -10.08 -32.78
CA VAL A 644 12.64 -10.91 -31.99
C VAL A 644 13.75 -11.48 -32.86
N ALA A 645 14.99 -11.35 -32.39
CA ALA A 645 16.18 -11.66 -33.20
C ALA A 645 16.19 -10.96 -34.59
N GLY A 646 15.50 -9.82 -34.69
CA GLY A 646 15.20 -9.12 -35.92
C GLY A 646 16.37 -8.36 -36.55
N ILE A 647 17.51 -8.26 -35.87
CA ILE A 647 18.70 -7.56 -36.37
C ILE A 647 19.95 -8.44 -36.40
N GLY A 648 20.96 -7.98 -37.10
CA GLY A 648 22.30 -8.58 -37.14
C GLY A 648 22.49 -9.50 -38.34
N SER A 649 23.61 -10.24 -38.34
CA SER A 649 24.02 -11.12 -39.45
C SER A 649 23.00 -12.21 -39.74
N ARG A 650 22.76 -12.47 -41.04
CA ARG A 650 21.77 -13.42 -41.54
C ARG A 650 22.42 -14.54 -42.36
N ASN A 651 21.80 -15.70 -42.33
CA ASN A 651 22.13 -16.74 -43.25
C ASN A 651 21.66 -16.35 -44.68
N TRP A 652 22.50 -16.52 -45.70
CA TRP A 652 22.14 -16.12 -47.07
C TRP A 652 20.96 -16.91 -47.63
N TYR A 653 20.80 -18.18 -47.23
CA TYR A 653 19.73 -19.07 -47.67
C TYR A 653 18.45 -18.91 -46.85
N TYR A 654 18.62 -18.92 -45.51
CA TYR A 654 17.54 -18.73 -44.55
C TYR A 654 17.55 -17.29 -44.01
N ARG A 655 17.21 -16.33 -44.86
CA ARG A 655 17.33 -14.88 -44.58
C ARG A 655 16.53 -14.42 -43.34
N THR A 656 15.51 -15.17 -42.94
CA THR A 656 14.69 -14.90 -41.75
C THR A 656 15.42 -15.25 -40.42
N TYR A 657 16.52 -16.04 -40.48
CA TYR A 657 17.21 -16.47 -39.26
C TYR A 657 18.49 -15.70 -39.03
N SER A 658 18.54 -15.09 -37.81
CA SER A 658 19.75 -14.44 -37.33
C SER A 658 20.82 -15.46 -36.97
N LEU A 659 22.05 -15.19 -37.32
CA LEU A 659 23.20 -16.01 -36.94
C LEU A 659 23.60 -15.75 -35.45
N GLY A 660 23.02 -14.73 -34.80
CA GLY A 660 23.44 -14.26 -33.49
C GLY A 660 24.83 -13.62 -33.48
N GLY A 661 25.17 -12.97 -32.42
CA GLY A 661 26.45 -12.28 -32.25
C GLY A 661 27.25 -12.79 -31.07
N LEU A 662 28.58 -12.66 -31.15
CA LEU A 662 29.47 -12.96 -30.04
C LEU A 662 29.48 -11.84 -28.99
N TRP A 663 28.97 -10.68 -29.32
CA TRP A 663 28.81 -9.60 -28.38
C TRP A 663 27.56 -8.77 -28.74
N LYS A 664 27.02 -8.06 -27.75
CA LYS A 664 25.93 -7.13 -27.90
C LYS A 664 26.17 -5.87 -27.09
N ALA A 665 25.62 -4.78 -27.56
CA ALA A 665 25.36 -3.60 -26.75
C ALA A 665 23.99 -3.06 -27.13
N ASN A 666 23.10 -2.95 -26.16
CA ASN A 666 21.81 -2.35 -26.35
C ASN A 666 21.44 -1.45 -25.19
N GLY A 667 20.65 -0.44 -25.45
CA GLY A 667 20.20 0.49 -24.44
C GLY A 667 18.84 1.08 -24.80
N SER A 668 18.14 1.51 -23.77
CA SER A 668 16.87 2.18 -23.88
C SER A 668 16.88 3.43 -23.01
N THR A 669 16.40 4.51 -23.55
CA THR A 669 16.14 5.75 -22.82
C THR A 669 14.64 6.06 -22.94
N GLN A 670 13.98 6.20 -21.80
CA GLN A 670 12.53 6.37 -21.74
C GLN A 670 12.16 7.49 -20.77
N ILE A 671 11.20 8.30 -21.14
CA ILE A 671 10.59 9.32 -20.28
C ILE A 671 9.13 8.95 -20.09
N ASN A 672 8.76 8.67 -18.85
CA ASN A 672 7.38 8.46 -18.45
C ASN A 672 6.79 9.79 -17.97
N PHE A 673 5.57 10.09 -18.38
CA PHE A 673 4.89 11.34 -18.05
C PHE A 673 3.41 11.09 -17.78
N PRO A 674 2.77 11.95 -16.96
CA PRO A 674 1.33 11.91 -16.75
C PRO A 674 0.62 12.33 -18.05
N ILE A 675 -0.39 11.58 -18.45
CA ILE A 675 -1.30 11.97 -19.53
C ILE A 675 -2.53 12.66 -18.96
N PHE A 676 -3.39 13.24 -19.81
CA PHE A 676 -4.59 13.97 -19.40
C PHE A 676 -5.68 13.10 -18.72
N ILE A 677 -5.33 11.89 -18.33
CA ILE A 677 -6.18 10.96 -17.58
C ILE A 677 -5.85 11.12 -16.09
N PRO A 678 -6.83 11.12 -15.19
CA PRO A 678 -6.59 11.23 -13.76
C PRO A 678 -5.64 10.14 -13.23
N ASP A 679 -4.79 10.52 -12.26
CA ASP A 679 -3.76 9.63 -11.69
C ASP A 679 -4.35 8.38 -11.02
N GLU A 680 -5.64 8.43 -10.64
CA GLU A 680 -6.41 7.33 -10.06
C GLU A 680 -6.43 6.07 -10.96
N TYR A 681 -6.38 6.25 -12.29
CA TYR A 681 -6.34 5.13 -13.24
C TYR A 681 -4.95 4.53 -13.40
N GLN A 682 -3.94 5.13 -12.81
CA GLN A 682 -2.54 4.71 -12.91
C GLN A 682 -2.06 4.50 -14.35
N ILE A 683 -2.54 5.36 -15.27
CA ILE A 683 -2.15 5.35 -16.67
C ILE A 683 -1.11 6.43 -16.89
N LYS A 684 0.04 6.04 -17.47
CA LYS A 684 1.14 6.95 -17.81
C LYS A 684 1.48 6.79 -19.27
N GLY A 685 1.73 7.90 -19.94
CA GLY A 685 2.34 7.91 -21.25
C GLY A 685 3.85 7.77 -21.15
N PHE A 686 4.49 7.26 -22.17
CA PHE A 686 5.94 7.32 -22.29
C PHE A 686 6.39 7.54 -23.73
N VAL A 687 7.56 8.15 -23.85
CA VAL A 687 8.32 8.20 -25.09
C VAL A 687 9.64 7.48 -24.86
N PHE A 688 10.15 6.83 -25.88
CA PHE A 688 11.40 6.09 -25.76
C PHE A 688 12.27 6.21 -26.99
N MET A 689 13.53 5.96 -26.79
CA MET A 689 14.52 5.75 -27.85
C MET A 689 15.39 4.57 -27.47
N ASP A 690 15.44 3.57 -28.35
CA ASP A 690 16.20 2.34 -28.17
C ASP A 690 17.37 2.30 -29.13
N TYR A 691 18.46 1.72 -28.65
CA TYR A 691 19.73 1.57 -29.39
C TYR A 691 20.18 0.12 -29.29
N GLY A 692 20.72 -0.42 -30.37
CA GLY A 692 21.22 -1.78 -30.34
C GLY A 692 22.26 -2.04 -31.44
N ILE A 693 23.25 -2.83 -31.08
CA ILE A 693 24.23 -3.37 -32.01
C ILE A 693 24.54 -4.81 -31.63
N LEU A 694 24.59 -5.66 -32.61
CA LEU A 694 24.94 -7.06 -32.46
C LEU A 694 26.27 -7.35 -33.17
N GLY A 695 27.19 -7.99 -32.46
CA GLY A 695 28.50 -8.36 -33.00
C GLY A 695 28.40 -9.43 -34.07
N LYS A 696 29.51 -9.65 -34.78
CA LYS A 696 29.61 -10.70 -35.78
C LYS A 696 29.49 -12.10 -35.17
N PRO A 697 28.97 -13.07 -35.91
CA PRO A 697 29.03 -14.48 -35.55
C PRO A 697 30.49 -15.00 -35.61
N PRO A 698 30.78 -16.22 -35.17
CA PRO A 698 32.08 -16.85 -35.36
C PRO A 698 32.51 -16.92 -36.83
N LYS A 699 33.79 -16.82 -37.10
CA LYS A 699 34.31 -16.81 -38.49
C LYS A 699 33.89 -18.02 -39.30
N ARG A 700 33.72 -19.19 -38.66
CA ARG A 700 33.21 -20.42 -39.31
C ARG A 700 31.85 -20.24 -39.97
N GLU A 701 31.05 -19.27 -39.50
CA GLU A 701 29.70 -18.98 -40.03
C GLU A 701 29.68 -17.76 -40.97
N PHE A 702 30.82 -17.32 -41.47
CA PHE A 702 30.83 -16.28 -42.53
C PHE A 702 30.39 -16.79 -43.86
N GLU A 703 30.42 -18.11 -44.05
CA GLU A 703 29.98 -18.79 -45.28
C GLU A 703 29.10 -19.98 -44.91
N TYR A 704 28.13 -20.27 -45.78
CA TYR A 704 27.28 -21.44 -45.69
C TYR A 704 27.26 -22.14 -47.06
N GLN A 705 27.66 -23.41 -47.13
CA GLN A 705 27.77 -24.17 -48.35
C GLN A 705 28.63 -23.46 -49.44
N GLY A 706 29.69 -22.77 -49.05
CA GLY A 706 30.56 -22.05 -49.97
C GLY A 706 30.07 -20.70 -50.43
N VAL A 707 28.93 -20.24 -49.93
CA VAL A 707 28.35 -18.91 -50.21
C VAL A 707 28.48 -18.00 -48.98
N PRO A 708 28.97 -16.74 -49.14
CA PRO A 708 29.06 -15.80 -48.03
C PRO A 708 27.73 -15.50 -47.41
N ASN A 709 27.66 -15.54 -46.06
CA ASN A 709 26.52 -15.07 -45.31
C ASN A 709 26.47 -13.53 -45.28
N LEU A 710 25.31 -12.99 -44.93
CA LEU A 710 25.07 -11.55 -44.81
C LEU A 710 25.60 -11.09 -43.43
N ILE A 711 26.84 -10.65 -43.40
CA ILE A 711 27.51 -10.24 -42.16
C ILE A 711 27.22 -8.77 -41.88
N ASP A 712 26.63 -8.50 -40.76
CA ASP A 712 26.22 -7.16 -40.32
C ASP A 712 26.70 -6.88 -38.89
N GLN A 713 27.11 -5.64 -38.64
CA GLN A 713 27.57 -5.15 -37.33
C GLN A 713 27.27 -3.66 -37.18
N ASP A 714 26.15 -3.20 -37.68
CA ASP A 714 25.77 -1.80 -37.62
C ASP A 714 24.83 -1.51 -36.45
N TRP A 715 24.94 -0.27 -35.95
CA TRP A 715 23.97 0.23 -34.98
C TRP A 715 22.57 0.32 -35.57
N ARG A 716 21.59 -0.10 -34.79
CA ARG A 716 20.17 0.14 -35.03
C ARG A 716 19.64 1.10 -33.97
N THR A 717 18.73 1.93 -34.39
CA THR A 717 18.01 2.84 -33.48
C THR A 717 16.53 2.83 -33.81
N SER A 718 15.72 2.96 -32.81
CA SER A 718 14.29 3.15 -32.93
C SER A 718 13.80 4.19 -31.92
N ALA A 719 12.72 4.85 -32.25
CA ALA A 719 12.03 5.74 -31.33
C ALA A 719 10.54 5.43 -31.33
N GLY A 720 9.88 5.73 -30.24
CA GLY A 720 8.48 5.39 -30.13
C GLY A 720 7.78 6.03 -28.95
N VAL A 721 6.49 5.70 -28.88
CA VAL A 721 5.58 6.13 -27.82
C VAL A 721 4.87 4.92 -27.22
N GLY A 722 4.37 5.08 -26.03
CA GLY A 722 3.57 4.01 -25.42
C GLY A 722 2.72 4.48 -24.26
N ILE A 723 1.94 3.53 -23.78
CA ILE A 723 1.07 3.69 -22.63
C ILE A 723 1.37 2.54 -21.67
N TYR A 724 1.64 2.88 -20.45
CA TYR A 724 1.69 1.97 -19.34
C TYR A 724 0.44 2.14 -18.50
N TRP A 725 -0.30 1.07 -18.29
CA TRP A 725 -1.52 1.07 -17.50
C TRP A 725 -1.43 -0.01 -16.41
N ASN A 726 -1.42 0.41 -15.15
CA ASN A 726 -1.46 -0.50 -14.02
C ASN A 726 -2.92 -0.79 -13.67
N THR A 727 -3.47 -1.86 -14.24
CA THR A 727 -4.85 -2.27 -14.01
C THR A 727 -4.98 -3.06 -12.71
N PRO A 728 -6.17 -3.17 -12.11
CA PRO A 728 -6.42 -4.09 -10.99
C PRO A 728 -6.09 -5.56 -11.31
N MET A 729 -6.11 -5.92 -12.59
CA MET A 729 -5.77 -7.27 -13.07
C MET A 729 -4.27 -7.45 -13.36
N GLY A 730 -3.46 -6.39 -13.28
CA GLY A 730 -2.04 -6.42 -13.56
C GLY A 730 -1.58 -5.35 -14.56
N PRO A 731 -0.26 -5.16 -14.70
CA PRO A 731 0.29 -4.14 -15.58
C PRO A 731 0.10 -4.49 -17.07
N MET A 732 -0.35 -3.51 -17.84
CA MET A 732 -0.44 -3.56 -19.31
C MET A 732 0.53 -2.54 -19.90
N ASN A 733 1.28 -2.95 -20.90
CA ASN A 733 2.24 -2.11 -21.62
C ASN A 733 1.97 -2.16 -23.12
N PHE A 734 1.62 -1.01 -23.69
CA PHE A 734 1.39 -0.81 -25.11
C PHE A 734 2.51 0.07 -25.65
N SER A 735 3.27 -0.39 -26.63
CA SER A 735 4.32 0.41 -27.24
C SER A 735 4.29 0.33 -28.76
N TRP A 736 4.47 1.49 -29.39
CA TRP A 736 4.64 1.65 -30.82
C TRP A 736 6.04 2.18 -31.07
N GLY A 737 6.87 1.38 -31.74
CA GLY A 737 8.24 1.72 -32.08
C GLY A 737 8.42 1.82 -33.59
N TRP A 738 9.09 2.87 -34.02
CA TRP A 738 9.49 3.07 -35.41
C TRP A 738 11.00 2.97 -35.51
N PRO A 739 11.51 2.02 -36.32
CA PRO A 739 12.92 1.97 -36.63
C PRO A 739 13.36 3.26 -37.32
N LEU A 740 14.44 3.86 -36.88
CA LEU A 740 15.05 5.07 -37.45
C LEU A 740 16.25 4.73 -38.33
N LYS A 741 16.97 3.66 -37.99
CA LYS A 741 18.09 3.13 -38.74
C LYS A 741 17.90 1.63 -38.91
N VAL A 742 17.70 1.18 -40.16
CA VAL A 742 17.44 -0.22 -40.56
C VAL A 742 18.41 -0.64 -41.63
N ASN A 743 18.65 -1.94 -41.77
CA ASN A 743 19.31 -2.56 -42.90
C ASN A 743 18.33 -3.42 -43.67
N GLU A 744 18.70 -3.80 -44.90
CA GLU A 744 17.86 -4.51 -45.88
C GLU A 744 17.21 -5.81 -45.33
N TYR A 745 17.87 -6.48 -44.38
CA TYR A 745 17.45 -7.79 -43.87
C TYR A 745 16.95 -7.74 -42.43
N ASP A 746 16.67 -6.55 -41.91
CA ASP A 746 16.07 -6.40 -40.57
C ASP A 746 14.58 -6.73 -40.62
N ASP A 747 14.11 -7.45 -39.62
CA ASP A 747 12.69 -7.73 -39.40
C ASP A 747 12.10 -6.68 -38.49
N GLU A 748 11.08 -5.96 -38.94
CA GLU A 748 10.41 -4.91 -38.21
C GLU A 748 9.17 -5.44 -37.47
N ARG A 749 8.97 -4.97 -36.23
CA ARG A 749 7.73 -5.13 -35.48
C ARG A 749 7.41 -3.85 -34.75
N ARG A 750 6.48 -3.08 -35.29
CA ARG A 750 6.19 -1.74 -34.79
C ARG A 750 5.33 -1.71 -33.53
N PHE A 751 4.54 -2.72 -33.26
CA PHE A 751 3.64 -2.78 -32.13
C PHE A 751 4.00 -3.93 -31.20
N LEU A 752 4.14 -3.59 -29.91
CA LEU A 752 4.33 -4.56 -28.83
C LEU A 752 3.28 -4.32 -27.74
N LEU A 753 2.59 -5.38 -27.36
CA LEU A 753 1.69 -5.42 -26.22
C LEU A 753 2.15 -6.51 -25.28
N SER A 754 2.24 -6.19 -24.00
CA SER A 754 2.40 -7.16 -22.92
C SER A 754 1.41 -6.88 -21.83
N PHE A 755 0.85 -7.95 -21.29
CA PHE A 755 -0.10 -7.96 -20.20
C PHE A 755 0.19 -9.16 -19.31
N ALA A 756 0.24 -8.98 -18.01
CA ALA A 756 0.40 -10.07 -17.06
C ALA A 756 -0.47 -9.82 -15.82
N THR A 757 -1.17 -10.83 -15.34
CA THR A 757 -1.82 -10.83 -14.03
C THR A 757 -1.09 -11.79 -13.12
N GLN A 758 -1.13 -11.50 -11.82
CA GLN A 758 -0.63 -12.40 -10.79
C GLN A 758 -1.68 -12.42 -9.67
N PHE A 759 -2.11 -13.62 -9.27
CA PHE A 759 -3.07 -13.82 -8.20
C PHE A 759 -2.40 -14.50 -7.01
#